data_d79d0c75a445a292535ac43eaacf0cee
#
_entry.id   d79d0c75a445a292535ac43eaacf0cee
#
_cell.length_a   1.000
_cell.length_b   1.000
_cell.length_c   1.000
_cell.angle_alpha   90.00
_cell.angle_beta   90.00
_cell.angle_gamma   90.00
#
_symmetry.space_group_name_H-M   'P 1'
#
loop_
_entity.id
_entity.type
_entity.pdbx_description
1 polymer ?
#
loop_
_entity_poly.entity_id
_entity_poly.type
_entity_poly.pdbx_seq_one_letter_code
_entity_poly.pdbx_strand_id
1 'polypeptide(L)'
;MRINRHAARLVGAIALGLFVPLLALPSAGAEPVPANTDVNPRPVVVPALQQWEGGTGSFELRKHSRIVLAKKQADELDDQGAQLSAEIEEATGHKPAVSPRVPQDGDIVLSIDPSLADATGGARFAEEGYTLTATDRNVTITAPTAKGVYYGTRSLLQILLLDDGRDSVPVGTAVDWPNYKVRGFMLDVGRRFFTADYIRDYLRVMGWFKLNQLQLHLNDNGFKGDKPWSEVQAGFRLKTDNPELGGLASQDGSYDRADWDSFEDTAAANGVTIIPEIDAPAHSLAFIRFRPSLGLNNGQSDHLDLSKPETTAFMKSVFDEFVPWFRSPDVHFGADEYTVDKPRYKVYFNEMAAHIRALGKQPRAWGSLSVMAANSDGYDRDVTMNSWNNGWYGPQALKRDGYSFINTNDALLYIVPFAGYYHGHGLDGKYLYDQWEPNVFPGGQSVAPRDPQLLGAMSAVWNDLTEATYSELDVHGLVEPTFGTLAQKMWSGAKADMPYSAFLDTVRKLGVGTGLTKVSTTLAASASGEVSLGKEATASAGEAAAAFDGVRTTNWASGPGDEAWLQVNLGKPVAISKVELDWAPDYGRDYEFQVSRDGEKWTTVASRTGREAAGSDTLTFDPVTARHVRLVGTQAGKKQNGYALWSMRVFEVPDLALHRPTTASSTEVASLGPENATDGDGKTRWASAYRDDEWIQVDLGSPQTVQRVLLDWENASGRDYDIQVSGDAANWKTVASVRGKPSGARVDELTFDPVTARYVRMQGIKRTTGWGYSLWRLEVRSMSPEPDPA
;
A
#
# COMPACT_ATOMS: atom_id res chain seq x y z
N MET A 1 47.94 -8.05 48.11
CA MET A 1 48.20 -7.93 49.55
C MET A 1 46.86 -7.69 50.26
N ARG A 2 46.41 -8.70 51.02
CA ARG A 2 45.40 -8.71 52.14
C ARG A 2 44.15 -7.84 51.97
N ILE A 3 42.96 -8.41 51.67
CA ILE A 3 41.94 -9.04 52.55
C ILE A 3 41.60 -8.21 53.80
N ASN A 4 40.35 -7.76 53.92
CA ASN A 4 39.56 -7.99 55.13
C ASN A 4 38.05 -7.92 54.88
N ARG A 5 37.38 -8.98 55.27
CA ARG A 5 35.94 -9.17 55.45
C ARG A 5 35.50 -8.59 56.82
N HIS A 6 34.31 -8.09 56.95
CA HIS A 6 33.54 -8.20 58.21
C HIS A 6 32.06 -8.40 57.95
N ALA A 7 31.57 -9.46 58.51
CA ALA A 7 30.19 -9.89 58.61
C ALA A 7 29.53 -9.29 59.86
N ALA A 8 28.24 -9.08 59.85
CA ALA A 8 27.38 -9.02 61.08
C ALA A 8 25.90 -9.30 60.68
N ARG A 9 25.47 -10.38 60.99
CA ARG A 9 24.60 -11.05 61.97
C ARG A 9 23.09 -10.66 61.90
N LEU A 10 22.34 -11.71 61.58
CA LEU A 10 20.89 -11.92 61.76
C LEU A 10 20.44 -11.63 63.22
N VAL A 11 19.18 -11.11 63.28
CA VAL A 11 18.27 -11.41 64.42
C VAL A 11 16.94 -11.85 63.80
N GLY A 12 16.54 -13.07 64.12
CA GLY A 12 15.23 -13.62 63.73
C GLY A 12 14.20 -13.31 64.80
N ALA A 13 12.95 -13.18 64.34
CA ALA A 13 11.79 -13.30 65.18
C ALA A 13 10.84 -14.30 64.54
N ILE A 14 10.64 -15.40 65.28
CA ILE A 14 9.69 -16.48 64.94
C ILE A 14 8.33 -16.01 65.45
N ALA A 15 7.33 -15.89 64.57
CA ALA A 15 5.92 -15.81 64.95
C ALA A 15 5.21 -17.06 64.42
N LEU A 16 4.80 -17.93 65.33
CA LEU A 16 3.89 -19.04 65.09
C LEU A 16 2.51 -18.48 64.77
N GLY A 17 2.00 -18.70 63.55
CA GLY A 17 0.62 -18.44 63.18
C GLY A 17 -0.08 -19.75 62.83
N LEU A 18 -1.17 -20.02 63.55
CA LEU A 18 -2.06 -21.17 63.41
C LEU A 18 -2.61 -21.28 61.97
N PHE A 19 -2.39 -22.45 61.35
CA PHE A 19 -3.10 -22.84 60.14
C PHE A 19 -4.52 -23.29 60.47
N VAL A 20 -5.52 -22.56 60.01
CA VAL A 20 -6.91 -23.02 59.86
C VAL A 20 -7.12 -23.32 58.39
N PRO A 21 -7.53 -24.55 57.99
CA PRO A 21 -7.84 -24.81 56.60
C PRO A 21 -9.17 -24.15 56.21
N LEU A 22 -9.11 -23.10 55.41
CA LEU A 22 -10.33 -22.57 54.75
C LEU A 22 -10.70 -23.56 53.63
N LEU A 23 -11.80 -24.24 53.75
CA LEU A 23 -12.49 -24.96 52.72
C LEU A 23 -12.88 -23.95 51.61
N ALA A 24 -12.16 -24.01 50.47
CA ALA A 24 -12.53 -23.28 49.26
C ALA A 24 -13.85 -23.86 48.71
N LEU A 25 -14.91 -23.07 48.73
CA LEU A 25 -16.09 -23.29 47.93
C LEU A 25 -15.69 -23.14 46.48
N PRO A 26 -16.17 -23.98 45.53
CA PRO A 26 -15.93 -23.75 44.12
C PRO A 26 -16.57 -22.42 43.71
N SER A 27 -15.79 -21.45 43.28
CA SER A 27 -16.28 -20.30 42.58
C SER A 27 -17.00 -20.78 41.32
N ALA A 28 -18.29 -20.55 41.21
CA ALA A 28 -19.03 -20.68 40.00
C ALA A 28 -18.27 -19.86 38.95
N GLY A 29 -17.68 -20.54 37.93
CA GLY A 29 -17.09 -19.87 36.80
C GLY A 29 -18.17 -18.98 36.17
N ALA A 30 -17.93 -17.70 36.12
CA ALA A 30 -18.69 -16.84 35.26
C ALA A 30 -18.44 -17.41 33.83
N GLU A 31 -19.50 -17.92 33.21
CA GLU A 31 -19.46 -18.20 31.78
C GLU A 31 -18.93 -16.95 31.05
N PRO A 32 -18.03 -17.05 30.11
CA PRO A 32 -17.62 -15.91 29.29
C PRO A 32 -18.89 -15.35 28.67
N VAL A 33 -19.22 -14.09 28.95
CA VAL A 33 -20.27 -13.35 28.26
C VAL A 33 -19.96 -13.55 26.76
N PRO A 34 -20.89 -14.09 25.95
CA PRO A 34 -20.65 -14.25 24.52
C PRO A 34 -20.29 -12.88 23.99
N ALA A 35 -19.17 -12.79 23.27
CA ALA A 35 -18.79 -11.59 22.55
C ALA A 35 -20.01 -11.18 21.72
N ASN A 36 -20.45 -9.93 21.84
CA ASN A 36 -21.58 -9.42 21.09
C ASN A 36 -21.17 -9.46 19.60
N THR A 37 -21.69 -10.44 18.87
CA THR A 37 -21.32 -10.71 17.47
C THR A 37 -21.89 -9.66 16.51
N ASP A 38 -22.70 -8.73 16.99
CA ASP A 38 -23.38 -7.72 16.19
C ASP A 38 -22.61 -6.38 16.10
N VAL A 39 -21.45 -6.27 16.78
CA VAL A 39 -20.64 -5.03 16.78
C VAL A 39 -19.74 -4.97 15.57
N ASN A 40 -19.81 -3.87 14.83
CA ASN A 40 -19.00 -3.66 13.62
C ASN A 40 -17.51 -3.75 13.93
N PRO A 41 -16.74 -4.56 13.18
CA PRO A 41 -15.29 -4.61 13.28
C PRO A 41 -14.68 -3.27 12.84
N ARG A 42 -13.40 -3.05 13.19
CA ARG A 42 -12.66 -1.87 12.71
C ARG A 42 -12.61 -1.86 11.18
N PRO A 43 -13.04 -0.77 10.51
CA PRO A 43 -12.93 -0.63 9.08
C PRO A 43 -11.47 -0.74 8.63
N VAL A 44 -11.25 -1.38 7.49
CA VAL A 44 -9.94 -1.46 6.87
C VAL A 44 -9.68 -0.17 6.10
N VAL A 45 -8.60 0.52 6.43
CA VAL A 45 -8.10 1.71 5.73
C VAL A 45 -6.56 1.74 5.80
N VAL A 46 -5.91 2.50 4.94
CA VAL A 46 -4.45 2.66 4.90
C VAL A 46 -4.09 4.16 4.96
N PRO A 47 -3.43 4.60 6.01
CA PRO A 47 -3.03 3.90 7.24
C PRO A 47 -4.23 3.48 8.11
N ALA A 48 -4.06 2.37 8.85
CA ALA A 48 -5.08 1.84 9.74
C ALA A 48 -5.40 2.81 10.88
N LEU A 49 -6.68 2.88 11.26
CA LEU A 49 -7.16 3.71 12.35
C LEU A 49 -6.48 3.34 13.68
N GLN A 50 -6.11 4.32 14.49
CA GLN A 50 -5.49 4.09 15.81
C GLN A 50 -6.48 3.46 16.79
N GLN A 51 -7.69 4.01 16.89
CA GLN A 51 -8.74 3.53 17.78
C GLN A 51 -10.06 3.38 17.03
N TRP A 52 -10.84 2.39 17.40
CA TRP A 52 -12.18 2.15 16.90
C TRP A 52 -13.08 1.57 17.96
N GLU A 53 -14.24 2.19 18.13
CA GLU A 53 -15.34 1.67 18.92
C GLU A 53 -16.53 1.41 18.00
N GLY A 54 -16.78 0.14 17.69
CA GLY A 54 -17.84 -0.29 16.77
C GLY A 54 -19.23 -0.17 17.42
N GLY A 55 -20.21 0.22 16.60
CA GLY A 55 -21.64 0.10 16.89
C GLY A 55 -22.26 -1.03 16.06
N THR A 56 -23.57 -0.97 15.84
CA THR A 56 -24.34 -1.93 15.04
C THR A 56 -24.99 -1.24 13.85
N GLY A 57 -25.07 -1.92 12.68
CA GLY A 57 -25.64 -1.36 11.45
C GLY A 57 -24.69 -0.46 10.70
N SER A 58 -25.19 0.25 9.70
CA SER A 58 -24.44 1.09 8.77
C SER A 58 -25.14 2.44 8.51
N PHE A 59 -24.34 3.42 8.15
CA PHE A 59 -24.80 4.62 7.46
C PHE A 59 -24.85 4.34 5.97
N GLU A 60 -25.92 4.78 5.31
CA GLU A 60 -26.12 4.62 3.86
C GLU A 60 -25.99 5.98 3.15
N LEU A 61 -25.02 6.07 2.22
CA LEU A 61 -24.88 7.23 1.32
C LEU A 61 -25.99 7.18 0.27
N ARG A 62 -26.88 8.18 0.27
CA ARG A 62 -28.09 8.23 -0.58
C ARG A 62 -27.99 9.36 -1.60
N LYS A 63 -28.80 9.32 -2.66
CA LYS A 63 -28.86 10.36 -3.70
C LYS A 63 -29.11 11.78 -3.18
N HIS A 64 -29.70 11.93 -1.99
CA HIS A 64 -29.96 13.21 -1.35
C HIS A 64 -28.99 13.57 -0.22
N SER A 65 -28.01 12.70 0.03
CA SER A 65 -26.94 12.97 1.00
C SER A 65 -26.17 14.22 0.60
N ARG A 66 -25.80 15.02 1.59
CA ARG A 66 -25.06 16.28 1.41
C ARG A 66 -23.81 16.26 2.28
N ILE A 67 -22.86 17.10 1.91
CA ILE A 67 -21.74 17.46 2.78
C ILE A 67 -22.14 18.77 3.46
N VAL A 68 -22.25 18.72 4.80
CA VAL A 68 -22.64 19.86 5.61
C VAL A 68 -21.42 20.40 6.33
N LEU A 69 -21.11 21.67 6.07
CA LEU A 69 -20.04 22.39 6.76
C LEU A 69 -20.60 23.04 8.02
N ALA A 70 -19.94 22.86 9.16
CA ALA A 70 -20.34 23.53 10.39
C ALA A 70 -20.35 25.05 10.21
N LYS A 71 -21.50 25.70 10.45
CA LYS A 71 -21.80 27.09 10.02
C LYS A 71 -20.73 28.11 10.40
N LYS A 72 -20.03 27.94 11.53
CA LYS A 72 -19.00 28.90 11.99
C LYS A 72 -17.65 28.71 11.30
N GLN A 73 -17.42 27.55 10.67
CA GLN A 73 -16.18 27.17 9.98
C GLN A 73 -16.41 26.91 8.47
N ALA A 74 -17.55 27.35 7.92
CA ALA A 74 -17.87 27.07 6.52
C ALA A 74 -16.81 27.60 5.55
N ASP A 75 -16.34 28.81 5.77
CA ASP A 75 -15.31 29.43 4.94
C ASP A 75 -13.94 28.73 5.04
N GLU A 76 -13.65 28.10 6.20
CA GLU A 76 -12.39 27.38 6.46
C GLU A 76 -12.41 25.95 5.90
N LEU A 77 -13.64 25.38 5.68
CA LEU A 77 -13.85 24.01 5.22
C LEU A 77 -14.42 23.92 3.81
N ASP A 78 -14.60 25.05 3.10
CA ASP A 78 -15.25 25.07 1.79
C ASP A 78 -14.45 24.24 0.77
N ASP A 79 -13.13 24.39 0.74
CA ASP A 79 -12.23 23.62 -0.12
C ASP A 79 -12.30 22.11 0.18
N GLN A 80 -12.24 21.72 1.47
CA GLN A 80 -12.33 20.30 1.87
C GLN A 80 -13.70 19.72 1.53
N GLY A 81 -14.76 20.49 1.69
CA GLY A 81 -16.11 20.08 1.33
C GLY A 81 -16.28 19.89 -0.18
N ALA A 82 -15.78 20.83 -0.97
CA ALA A 82 -15.82 20.78 -2.43
C ALA A 82 -14.97 19.60 -2.97
N GLN A 83 -13.77 19.42 -2.43
CA GLN A 83 -12.89 18.31 -2.79
C GLN A 83 -13.56 16.97 -2.45
N LEU A 84 -14.05 16.77 -1.23
CA LEU A 84 -14.72 15.55 -0.82
C LEU A 84 -15.96 15.25 -1.72
N SER A 85 -16.73 16.26 -2.10
CA SER A 85 -17.87 16.10 -3.01
C SER A 85 -17.45 15.55 -4.37
N ALA A 86 -16.38 16.11 -4.96
CA ALA A 86 -15.84 15.65 -6.25
C ALA A 86 -15.28 14.23 -6.17
N GLU A 87 -14.58 13.91 -5.09
CA GLU A 87 -13.98 12.59 -4.88
C GLU A 87 -15.02 11.51 -4.59
N ILE A 88 -16.10 11.81 -3.86
CA ILE A 88 -17.24 10.90 -3.72
C ILE A 88 -17.92 10.67 -5.07
N GLU A 89 -18.09 11.72 -5.91
CA GLU A 89 -18.63 11.58 -7.26
C GLU A 89 -17.78 10.63 -8.10
N GLU A 90 -16.45 10.77 -8.07
CA GLU A 90 -15.52 9.88 -8.78
C GLU A 90 -15.59 8.44 -8.26
N ALA A 91 -15.66 8.25 -6.95
CA ALA A 91 -15.67 6.93 -6.31
C ALA A 91 -17.00 6.18 -6.49
N THR A 92 -18.13 6.88 -6.42
CA THR A 92 -19.49 6.28 -6.29
C THR A 92 -20.45 6.62 -7.42
N GLY A 93 -20.09 7.59 -8.28
CA GLY A 93 -21.00 8.17 -9.30
C GLY A 93 -22.05 9.11 -8.74
N HIS A 94 -22.01 9.44 -7.44
CA HIS A 94 -22.94 10.34 -6.78
C HIS A 94 -22.22 11.57 -6.23
N LYS A 95 -22.70 12.77 -6.59
CA LYS A 95 -22.15 14.07 -6.15
C LYS A 95 -22.96 14.68 -5.01
N PRO A 96 -22.53 14.58 -3.74
CA PRO A 96 -23.20 15.23 -2.63
C PRO A 96 -23.09 16.76 -2.74
N ALA A 97 -24.18 17.48 -2.58
CA ALA A 97 -24.15 18.95 -2.54
C ALA A 97 -23.49 19.45 -1.27
N VAL A 98 -22.57 20.42 -1.39
CA VAL A 98 -21.93 21.08 -0.23
C VAL A 98 -22.82 22.22 0.28
N SER A 99 -23.02 22.32 1.59
CA SER A 99 -23.95 23.31 2.16
C SER A 99 -23.61 23.64 3.63
N PRO A 100 -23.63 24.91 4.04
CA PRO A 100 -23.50 25.32 5.44
C PRO A 100 -24.83 25.29 6.22
N ARG A 101 -25.71 24.36 5.90
CA ARG A 101 -27.05 24.22 6.53
C ARG A 101 -26.99 23.34 7.78
N VAL A 102 -28.13 23.29 8.50
CA VAL A 102 -28.29 22.35 9.62
C VAL A 102 -28.27 20.92 9.09
N PRO A 103 -27.48 20.00 9.70
CA PRO A 103 -27.45 18.59 9.32
C PRO A 103 -28.83 17.93 9.41
N GLN A 104 -29.09 17.02 8.48
CA GLN A 104 -30.27 16.15 8.43
C GLN A 104 -29.82 14.70 8.29
N ASP A 105 -30.75 13.77 8.47
CA ASP A 105 -30.47 12.33 8.27
C ASP A 105 -29.97 12.08 6.84
N GLY A 106 -28.88 11.35 6.72
CA GLY A 106 -28.19 11.03 5.47
C GLY A 106 -27.03 11.99 5.12
N ASP A 107 -26.72 12.98 5.96
CA ASP A 107 -25.65 13.93 5.68
C ASP A 107 -24.28 13.48 6.20
N ILE A 108 -23.22 13.95 5.52
CA ILE A 108 -21.84 13.92 5.99
C ILE A 108 -21.52 15.31 6.57
N VAL A 109 -21.04 15.37 7.80
CA VAL A 109 -20.79 16.63 8.51
C VAL A 109 -19.29 16.83 8.70
N LEU A 110 -18.77 17.99 8.29
CA LEU A 110 -17.39 18.41 8.52
C LEU A 110 -17.37 19.54 9.55
N SER A 111 -16.52 19.40 10.58
CA SER A 111 -16.45 20.34 11.70
C SER A 111 -15.02 20.52 12.22
N ILE A 112 -14.68 21.76 12.59
CA ILE A 112 -13.45 22.08 13.34
C ILE A 112 -13.84 22.35 14.79
N ASP A 113 -13.17 21.65 15.72
CA ASP A 113 -13.29 21.87 17.17
C ASP A 113 -11.89 21.88 17.80
N PRO A 114 -11.28 23.07 17.99
CA PRO A 114 -9.96 23.18 18.61
C PRO A 114 -9.86 22.58 20.02
N SER A 115 -10.99 22.41 20.73
CA SER A 115 -10.98 21.84 22.09
C SER A 115 -10.62 20.36 22.11
N LEU A 116 -10.73 19.65 20.97
CA LEU A 116 -10.29 18.27 20.83
C LEU A 116 -8.76 18.12 20.91
N ALA A 117 -8.01 19.20 20.75
CA ALA A 117 -6.54 19.19 20.83
C ALA A 117 -6.00 18.59 22.13
N ASP A 118 -6.72 18.80 23.22
CA ASP A 118 -6.34 18.32 24.56
C ASP A 118 -6.88 16.90 24.87
N ALA A 119 -7.73 16.37 24.02
CA ALA A 119 -8.52 15.19 24.38
C ALA A 119 -7.77 13.86 24.20
N THR A 120 -6.87 13.72 23.20
CA THR A 120 -6.26 12.42 22.89
C THR A 120 -5.01 12.61 22.01
N GLY A 121 -3.97 11.78 22.17
CA GLY A 121 -2.81 11.76 21.26
C GLY A 121 -1.79 12.92 21.42
N GLY A 122 -2.00 13.88 22.31
CA GLY A 122 -1.10 14.99 22.58
C GLY A 122 -0.94 15.95 21.39
N ALA A 123 0.25 16.61 21.25
CA ALA A 123 0.48 17.64 20.27
C ALA A 123 0.23 17.19 18.80
N ARG A 124 0.42 15.91 18.46
CA ARG A 124 0.17 15.37 17.10
C ARG A 124 -1.31 15.26 16.79
N PHE A 125 -2.14 14.95 17.76
CA PHE A 125 -3.59 15.00 17.60
C PHE A 125 -4.03 16.45 17.34
N ALA A 126 -3.45 17.41 18.06
CA ALA A 126 -3.78 18.81 17.91
C ALA A 126 -3.55 19.38 16.49
N GLU A 127 -2.54 18.86 15.78
CA GLU A 127 -2.23 19.32 14.42
C GLU A 127 -2.98 18.56 13.33
N GLU A 128 -3.06 17.22 13.45
CA GLU A 128 -3.44 16.34 12.35
C GLU A 128 -4.43 15.24 12.75
N GLY A 129 -4.81 15.15 14.03
CA GLY A 129 -5.77 14.17 14.53
C GLY A 129 -7.21 14.52 14.15
N TYR A 130 -8.07 13.51 14.18
CA TYR A 130 -9.50 13.65 13.90
C TYR A 130 -10.31 12.57 14.61
N THR A 131 -11.60 12.81 14.74
CA THR A 131 -12.62 11.82 15.04
C THR A 131 -13.51 11.62 13.82
N LEU A 132 -13.87 10.37 13.52
CA LEU A 132 -14.87 10.01 12.52
C LEU A 132 -15.94 9.19 13.23
N THR A 133 -17.14 9.74 13.37
CA THR A 133 -18.28 9.07 13.99
C THR A 133 -19.35 8.82 12.96
N ALA A 134 -19.67 7.56 12.72
CA ALA A 134 -20.80 7.13 11.92
C ALA A 134 -21.92 6.62 12.82
N THR A 135 -23.14 7.08 12.57
CA THR A 135 -24.39 6.58 13.11
C THR A 135 -25.25 6.07 11.95
N ASP A 136 -26.38 5.44 12.20
CA ASP A 136 -27.34 5.08 11.16
C ASP A 136 -27.93 6.29 10.41
N ARG A 137 -27.72 7.52 10.94
CA ARG A 137 -28.26 8.77 10.44
C ARG A 137 -27.25 9.66 9.76
N ASN A 138 -26.03 9.77 10.26
CA ASN A 138 -25.02 10.71 9.79
C ASN A 138 -23.60 10.17 9.96
N VAL A 139 -22.69 10.64 9.09
CA VAL A 139 -21.25 10.57 9.33
C VAL A 139 -20.73 11.95 9.73
N THR A 140 -20.01 12.06 10.83
CA THR A 140 -19.40 13.32 11.30
C THR A 140 -17.91 13.17 11.41
N ILE A 141 -17.16 14.07 10.74
CA ILE A 141 -15.71 14.20 10.88
C ILE A 141 -15.44 15.51 11.63
N THR A 142 -14.79 15.40 12.80
CA THR A 142 -14.40 16.54 13.61
C THR A 142 -12.91 16.50 13.93
N ALA A 143 -12.22 17.62 13.77
CA ALA A 143 -10.80 17.73 14.05
C ALA A 143 -10.45 19.10 14.66
N PRO A 144 -9.28 19.25 15.30
CA PRO A 144 -8.80 20.56 15.76
C PRO A 144 -8.49 21.54 14.63
N THR A 145 -8.18 21.05 13.43
CA THR A 145 -7.75 21.83 12.27
C THR A 145 -8.40 21.35 10.99
N ALA A 146 -8.44 22.19 9.95
CA ALA A 146 -8.87 21.79 8.60
C ALA A 146 -8.03 20.65 8.02
N LYS A 147 -6.73 20.56 8.33
CA LYS A 147 -5.83 19.46 7.95
C LYS A 147 -6.26 18.13 8.58
N GLY A 148 -6.64 18.14 9.84
CA GLY A 148 -7.20 16.96 10.50
C GLY A 148 -8.53 16.52 9.87
N VAL A 149 -9.42 17.47 9.54
CA VAL A 149 -10.67 17.17 8.78
C VAL A 149 -10.33 16.52 7.44
N TYR A 150 -9.36 17.05 6.69
CA TYR A 150 -8.89 16.45 5.43
C TYR A 150 -8.48 14.99 5.62
N TYR A 151 -7.66 14.65 6.62
CA TYR A 151 -7.27 13.26 6.86
C TYR A 151 -8.45 12.36 7.26
N GLY A 152 -9.42 12.89 7.96
CA GLY A 152 -10.68 12.18 8.25
C GLY A 152 -11.47 11.86 6.97
N THR A 153 -11.49 12.78 5.99
CA THR A 153 -12.13 12.52 4.68
C THR A 153 -11.43 11.42 3.91
N ARG A 154 -10.08 11.27 4.02
CA ARG A 154 -9.35 10.16 3.40
C ARG A 154 -9.82 8.82 3.94
N SER A 155 -9.98 8.71 5.26
CA SER A 155 -10.51 7.48 5.87
C SER A 155 -11.95 7.18 5.42
N LEU A 156 -12.83 8.17 5.37
CA LEU A 156 -14.19 8.00 4.87
C LEU A 156 -14.23 7.49 3.44
N LEU A 157 -13.45 8.12 2.54
CA LEU A 157 -13.37 7.70 1.13
C LEU A 157 -12.85 6.28 0.97
N GLN A 158 -11.83 5.91 1.74
CA GLN A 158 -11.28 4.56 1.69
C GLN A 158 -12.29 3.52 2.22
N ILE A 159 -13.07 3.84 3.24
CA ILE A 159 -14.15 2.97 3.72
C ILE A 159 -15.19 2.76 2.61
N LEU A 160 -15.65 3.82 1.95
CA LEU A 160 -16.60 3.74 0.84
C LEU A 160 -16.03 2.94 -0.34
N LEU A 161 -14.76 3.14 -0.71
CA LEU A 161 -14.14 2.42 -1.83
C LEU A 161 -13.96 0.92 -1.56
N LEU A 162 -13.80 0.51 -0.30
CA LEU A 162 -13.65 -0.90 0.09
C LEU A 162 -14.98 -1.58 0.39
N ASP A 163 -16.07 -0.84 0.48
CA ASP A 163 -17.42 -1.37 0.51
C ASP A 163 -17.87 -1.82 -0.90
N ASP A 164 -18.48 -3.00 -1.01
CA ASP A 164 -18.89 -3.57 -2.30
C ASP A 164 -19.90 -2.67 -3.04
N GLY A 165 -20.82 -2.04 -2.28
CA GLY A 165 -21.81 -1.09 -2.80
C GLY A 165 -21.26 0.32 -3.02
N ARG A 166 -20.13 0.63 -2.39
CA ARG A 166 -19.53 1.97 -2.31
C ARG A 166 -20.45 3.03 -1.73
N ASP A 167 -21.39 2.62 -0.88
CA ASP A 167 -22.42 3.49 -0.31
C ASP A 167 -22.63 3.27 1.19
N SER A 168 -21.93 2.31 1.81
CA SER A 168 -22.11 1.95 3.21
C SER A 168 -20.89 2.30 4.07
N VAL A 169 -21.15 2.83 5.27
CA VAL A 169 -20.14 3.12 6.32
C VAL A 169 -20.57 2.45 7.62
N PRO A 170 -19.78 1.54 8.21
CA PRO A 170 -20.15 0.85 9.45
C PRO A 170 -20.33 1.85 10.60
N VAL A 171 -21.40 1.69 11.38
CA VAL A 171 -21.65 2.51 12.58
C VAL A 171 -20.54 2.29 13.62
N GLY A 172 -20.00 3.39 14.15
CA GLY A 172 -18.94 3.40 15.16
C GLY A 172 -18.19 4.72 15.21
N THR A 173 -17.19 4.80 16.08
CA THR A 173 -16.35 5.98 16.25
C THR A 173 -14.87 5.63 16.13
N ALA A 174 -14.18 6.28 15.20
CA ALA A 174 -12.73 6.29 15.10
C ALA A 174 -12.14 7.51 15.79
N VAL A 175 -11.03 7.33 16.51
CA VAL A 175 -10.12 8.41 16.94
C VAL A 175 -8.76 8.11 16.37
N ASP A 176 -8.23 9.02 15.54
CA ASP A 176 -7.05 8.74 14.73
C ASP A 176 -6.06 9.91 14.68
N TRP A 177 -4.76 9.62 14.73
CA TRP A 177 -3.69 10.60 14.73
C TRP A 177 -2.34 9.98 14.33
N PRO A 178 -1.38 10.76 13.79
CA PRO A 178 -0.06 10.24 13.46
C PRO A 178 0.84 10.07 14.68
N ASN A 179 1.62 8.99 14.70
CA ASN A 179 2.65 8.76 15.73
C ASN A 179 3.97 9.51 15.44
N TYR A 180 4.23 9.88 14.18
CA TYR A 180 5.42 10.63 13.79
C TYR A 180 5.03 11.94 13.08
N LYS A 181 5.76 13.02 13.42
CA LYS A 181 5.52 14.36 12.86
C LYS A 181 5.85 14.42 11.36
N VAL A 182 6.94 13.78 10.95
CA VAL A 182 7.38 13.72 9.55
C VAL A 182 7.04 12.36 8.96
N ARG A 183 6.30 12.39 7.87
CA ARG A 183 5.92 11.25 7.03
C ARG A 183 6.22 11.66 5.60
N GLY A 184 7.49 11.47 5.21
CA GLY A 184 8.06 12.15 4.06
C GLY A 184 8.35 11.25 2.86
N PHE A 185 8.43 11.91 1.73
CA PHE A 185 8.97 11.40 0.49
C PHE A 185 9.88 12.48 -0.13
N MET A 186 11.04 12.08 -0.65
CA MET A 186 11.96 12.96 -1.36
C MET A 186 12.09 12.52 -2.82
N LEU A 187 12.12 13.48 -3.73
CA LEU A 187 12.31 13.25 -5.16
C LEU A 187 13.47 14.12 -5.67
N ASP A 188 14.48 13.47 -6.24
CA ASP A 188 15.55 14.13 -6.96
C ASP A 188 15.06 14.60 -8.33
N VAL A 189 14.67 15.86 -8.41
CA VAL A 189 14.33 16.53 -9.66
C VAL A 189 15.55 17.22 -10.29
N GLY A 190 16.64 17.37 -9.54
CA GLY A 190 17.88 17.99 -9.95
C GLY A 190 18.57 17.22 -11.08
N ARG A 191 18.82 15.93 -10.87
CA ARG A 191 19.44 15.07 -11.89
C ARG A 191 18.52 14.75 -13.06
N ARG A 192 17.22 14.65 -12.83
CA ARG A 192 16.19 14.36 -13.85
C ARG A 192 15.00 15.28 -13.67
N PHE A 193 14.54 15.90 -14.75
CA PHE A 193 13.34 16.73 -14.71
C PHE A 193 12.07 15.86 -14.60
N PHE A 194 11.16 16.26 -13.74
CA PHE A 194 9.82 15.71 -13.63
C PHE A 194 8.79 16.80 -13.97
N THR A 195 7.77 16.44 -14.73
CA THR A 195 6.77 17.42 -15.17
C THR A 195 5.95 17.97 -13.99
N ALA A 196 5.45 19.19 -14.13
CA ALA A 196 4.63 19.83 -13.11
C ALA A 196 3.37 18.99 -12.76
N ASP A 197 2.77 18.32 -13.76
CA ASP A 197 1.63 17.42 -13.54
C ASP A 197 2.00 16.24 -12.64
N TYR A 198 3.18 15.65 -12.85
CA TYR A 198 3.67 14.56 -12.01
C TYR A 198 3.86 14.99 -10.55
N ILE A 199 4.44 16.16 -10.31
CA ILE A 199 4.62 16.70 -8.95
C ILE A 199 3.25 16.93 -8.30
N ARG A 200 2.28 17.52 -8.99
CA ARG A 200 0.92 17.72 -8.47
C ARG A 200 0.22 16.41 -8.14
N ASP A 201 0.36 15.41 -9.00
CA ASP A 201 -0.21 14.09 -8.74
C ASP A 201 0.43 13.43 -7.52
N TYR A 202 1.76 13.52 -7.36
CA TYR A 202 2.43 12.98 -6.16
C TYR A 202 1.99 13.65 -4.87
N LEU A 203 1.72 14.95 -4.89
CA LEU A 203 1.14 15.65 -3.74
C LEU A 203 -0.25 15.09 -3.37
N ARG A 204 -1.07 14.73 -4.35
CA ARG A 204 -2.38 14.08 -4.13
C ARG A 204 -2.21 12.65 -3.60
N VAL A 205 -1.34 11.86 -4.22
CA VAL A 205 -1.02 10.48 -3.77
C VAL A 205 -0.51 10.49 -2.32
N MET A 206 0.35 11.43 -1.97
CA MET A 206 0.83 11.60 -0.60
C MET A 206 -0.30 11.90 0.36
N GLY A 207 -1.17 12.84 0.03
CA GLY A 207 -2.35 13.18 0.83
C GLY A 207 -3.31 12.00 0.99
N TRP A 208 -3.51 11.20 -0.06
CA TRP A 208 -4.33 9.98 -0.04
C TRP A 208 -3.90 8.99 1.04
N PHE A 209 -2.59 8.81 1.20
CA PHE A 209 -1.98 7.96 2.22
C PHE A 209 -1.57 8.71 3.50
N LYS A 210 -2.00 9.95 3.68
CA LYS A 210 -1.67 10.79 4.85
C LYS A 210 -0.17 11.00 5.07
N LEU A 211 0.65 10.95 4.01
CA LEU A 211 2.01 11.47 4.02
C LEU A 211 1.97 13.00 3.97
N ASN A 212 2.93 13.70 4.60
CA ASN A 212 2.79 15.14 4.84
C ASN A 212 3.99 16.01 4.44
N GLN A 213 5.08 15.46 3.96
CA GLN A 213 6.23 16.24 3.51
C GLN A 213 6.81 15.70 2.21
N LEU A 214 6.80 16.51 1.15
CA LEU A 214 7.51 16.25 -0.11
C LEU A 214 8.80 17.09 -0.12
N GLN A 215 9.97 16.47 -0.04
CA GLN A 215 11.25 17.17 -0.25
C GLN A 215 11.58 17.12 -1.74
N LEU A 216 11.79 18.27 -2.36
CA LEU A 216 12.24 18.40 -3.75
C LEU A 216 13.71 18.80 -3.77
N HIS A 217 14.56 17.86 -4.20
CA HIS A 217 15.99 18.08 -4.39
C HIS A 217 16.21 18.76 -5.74
N LEU A 218 16.40 20.10 -5.70
CA LEU A 218 16.23 20.99 -6.84
C LEU A 218 17.48 21.13 -7.72
N ASN A 219 18.65 20.69 -7.24
CA ASN A 219 19.89 20.72 -8.00
C ASN A 219 20.78 19.54 -7.65
N ASP A 220 21.46 19.02 -8.65
CA ASP A 220 22.52 18.02 -8.48
C ASP A 220 23.26 17.80 -9.81
N ASN A 221 24.19 16.81 -9.82
CA ASN A 221 24.93 16.38 -10.99
C ASN A 221 25.11 14.86 -11.04
N GLY A 222 25.33 14.35 -12.25
CA GLY A 222 25.66 12.95 -12.45
C GLY A 222 27.08 12.61 -12.03
N PHE A 223 27.39 11.32 -12.02
CA PHE A 223 28.75 10.84 -11.75
C PHE A 223 29.71 11.25 -12.87
N LYS A 224 30.89 11.75 -12.48
CA LYS A 224 31.93 12.15 -13.43
C LYS A 224 32.47 10.97 -14.23
N GLY A 225 32.80 9.85 -13.59
CA GLY A 225 33.51 8.77 -14.25
C GLY A 225 34.78 9.26 -14.97
N ASP A 226 34.94 8.86 -16.22
CA ASP A 226 36.06 9.29 -17.10
C ASP A 226 35.72 10.54 -17.95
N LYS A 227 34.53 11.12 -17.80
CA LYS A 227 34.09 12.29 -18.58
C LYS A 227 34.75 13.58 -18.08
N PRO A 228 34.98 14.57 -18.99
CA PRO A 228 35.29 15.92 -18.58
C PRO A 228 34.05 16.54 -17.86
N TRP A 229 34.29 17.46 -16.91
CA TRP A 229 33.22 18.12 -16.16
C TRP A 229 32.20 18.86 -17.03
N SER A 230 32.58 19.26 -18.23
CA SER A 230 31.69 19.90 -19.21
C SER A 230 30.61 18.96 -19.77
N GLU A 231 30.83 17.65 -19.71
CA GLU A 231 29.91 16.61 -20.21
C GLU A 231 29.12 15.90 -19.11
N VAL A 232 29.46 16.12 -17.86
CA VAL A 232 28.70 15.55 -16.73
C VAL A 232 27.33 16.23 -16.67
N GLN A 233 26.23 15.48 -16.58
CA GLN A 233 24.91 16.07 -16.39
C GLN A 233 24.90 16.94 -15.10
N ALA A 234 24.23 18.10 -15.15
CA ALA A 234 24.02 18.96 -14.01
C ALA A 234 22.71 19.74 -14.19
N GLY A 235 21.92 19.84 -13.15
CA GLY A 235 20.65 20.53 -13.20
C GLY A 235 20.41 21.42 -12.00
N PHE A 236 19.69 22.54 -12.26
CA PHE A 236 19.04 23.41 -11.26
C PHE A 236 17.64 23.73 -11.77
N ARG A 237 16.63 23.53 -10.96
CA ARG A 237 15.23 23.44 -11.43
C ARG A 237 14.37 24.68 -11.22
N LEU A 238 14.87 25.74 -10.58
CA LEU A 238 14.09 26.97 -10.40
C LEU A 238 14.49 28.03 -11.43
N LYS A 239 13.50 28.58 -12.13
CA LYS A 239 13.68 29.62 -13.16
C LYS A 239 13.11 30.94 -12.66
N THR A 240 13.97 31.96 -12.59
CA THR A 240 13.63 33.32 -12.21
C THR A 240 13.80 34.32 -13.34
N ASP A 241 13.09 35.44 -13.28
CA ASP A 241 13.28 36.61 -14.14
C ASP A 241 14.40 37.53 -13.62
N ASN A 242 15.02 37.22 -12.49
CA ASN A 242 16.17 37.96 -11.99
C ASN A 242 17.36 37.87 -12.92
N PRO A 243 17.83 38.99 -13.55
CA PRO A 243 18.90 38.90 -14.52
C PRO A 243 20.25 38.42 -13.95
N GLU A 244 20.49 38.61 -12.61
CA GLU A 244 21.71 38.16 -11.95
C GLU A 244 21.83 36.62 -11.86
N LEU A 245 20.68 35.94 -11.94
CA LEU A 245 20.56 34.48 -11.95
C LEU A 245 20.04 33.95 -13.30
N GLY A 246 19.90 34.83 -14.30
CA GLY A 246 19.49 34.47 -15.64
C GLY A 246 20.44 33.43 -16.28
N GLY A 247 19.90 32.27 -16.73
CA GLY A 247 20.66 31.17 -17.27
C GLY A 247 21.16 30.13 -16.27
N LEU A 248 20.85 30.26 -14.99
CA LEU A 248 21.12 29.22 -13.97
C LEU A 248 20.20 28.01 -14.15
N ALA A 249 18.94 28.25 -14.47
CA ALA A 249 17.94 27.20 -14.65
C ALA A 249 18.28 26.27 -15.83
N SER A 250 18.04 24.98 -15.65
CA SER A 250 18.32 23.93 -16.64
C SER A 250 17.47 24.06 -17.90
N GLN A 251 18.02 23.73 -19.05
CA GLN A 251 17.35 23.80 -20.34
C GLN A 251 16.47 22.58 -20.65
N ASP A 252 16.73 21.44 -20.01
CA ASP A 252 15.96 20.20 -20.13
C ASP A 252 14.65 20.21 -19.36
N GLY A 253 14.42 21.28 -18.57
CA GLY A 253 13.20 21.52 -17.80
C GLY A 253 13.48 22.25 -16.49
N SER A 254 12.57 23.11 -16.12
CA SER A 254 12.63 23.92 -14.89
C SER A 254 11.21 24.36 -14.51
N TYR A 255 11.03 24.80 -13.26
CA TYR A 255 9.78 25.34 -12.72
C TYR A 255 9.92 26.84 -12.56
N ASP A 256 8.96 27.59 -13.07
CA ASP A 256 8.84 29.01 -12.83
C ASP A 256 8.01 29.29 -11.55
N ARG A 257 7.80 30.57 -11.26
CA ARG A 257 7.01 30.97 -10.08
C ARG A 257 5.57 30.45 -10.11
N ALA A 258 4.93 30.44 -11.29
CA ALA A 258 3.54 29.97 -11.41
C ALA A 258 3.45 28.46 -11.19
N ASP A 259 4.42 27.68 -11.71
CA ASP A 259 4.52 26.25 -11.41
C ASP A 259 4.64 25.99 -9.91
N TRP A 260 5.56 26.74 -9.24
CA TRP A 260 5.79 26.58 -7.81
C TRP A 260 4.55 26.95 -6.97
N ASP A 261 3.89 28.06 -7.30
CA ASP A 261 2.64 28.47 -6.62
C ASP A 261 1.56 27.40 -6.77
N SER A 262 1.44 26.76 -7.97
CA SER A 262 0.51 25.66 -8.20
C SER A 262 0.86 24.39 -7.40
N PHE A 263 2.15 24.13 -7.15
CA PHE A 263 2.56 23.02 -6.28
C PHE A 263 2.16 23.30 -4.83
N GLU A 264 2.42 24.51 -4.34
CA GLU A 264 2.07 24.91 -2.98
C GLU A 264 0.56 24.89 -2.73
N ASP A 265 -0.25 25.31 -3.72
CA ASP A 265 -1.71 25.25 -3.66
C ASP A 265 -2.19 23.77 -3.61
N THR A 266 -1.62 22.92 -4.46
CA THR A 266 -1.95 21.49 -4.48
C THR A 266 -1.52 20.81 -3.18
N ALA A 267 -0.34 21.16 -2.66
CA ALA A 267 0.19 20.64 -1.40
C ALA A 267 -0.71 21.00 -0.22
N ALA A 268 -1.10 22.27 -0.12
CA ALA A 268 -1.99 22.76 0.94
C ALA A 268 -3.35 22.06 0.92
N ALA A 269 -3.97 21.90 -0.27
CA ALA A 269 -5.23 21.19 -0.44
C ALA A 269 -5.17 19.71 -0.05
N ASN A 270 -3.97 19.10 -0.08
CA ASN A 270 -3.77 17.68 0.21
C ASN A 270 -2.99 17.41 1.52
N GLY A 271 -2.92 18.40 2.41
CA GLY A 271 -2.28 18.24 3.72
C GLY A 271 -0.77 18.00 3.67
N VAL A 272 -0.10 18.31 2.55
CA VAL A 272 1.32 18.14 2.33
C VAL A 272 2.05 19.48 2.43
N THR A 273 3.30 19.48 2.89
CA THR A 273 4.21 20.61 2.86
C THR A 273 5.38 20.28 1.95
N ILE A 274 5.72 21.17 1.03
CA ILE A 274 6.90 21.01 0.18
C ILE A 274 8.13 21.53 0.92
N ILE A 275 9.15 20.69 1.04
CA ILE A 275 10.46 21.06 1.60
C ILE A 275 11.40 21.31 0.43
N PRO A 276 11.68 22.57 0.08
CA PRO A 276 12.62 22.89 -0.99
C PRO A 276 14.05 22.59 -0.53
N GLU A 277 14.83 21.95 -1.39
CA GLU A 277 16.24 21.70 -1.14
C GLU A 277 17.09 22.32 -2.26
N ILE A 278 18.01 23.18 -1.88
CA ILE A 278 19.07 23.71 -2.73
C ILE A 278 20.40 23.24 -2.13
N ASP A 279 21.00 22.26 -2.79
CA ASP A 279 22.18 21.57 -2.24
C ASP A 279 23.50 22.24 -2.63
N ALA A 280 24.31 22.46 -1.61
CA ALA A 280 25.66 22.97 -1.70
C ALA A 280 26.40 22.70 -0.34
N PRO A 281 27.74 22.59 -0.31
CA PRO A 281 28.74 23.04 -1.28
C PRO A 281 29.32 21.92 -2.17
N ALA A 282 28.96 20.63 -1.96
CA ALA A 282 29.10 19.58 -2.97
C ALA A 282 27.88 19.61 -3.91
N HIS A 283 27.72 18.69 -4.84
CA HIS A 283 26.57 18.60 -5.77
C HIS A 283 26.27 19.92 -6.52
N SER A 284 27.28 20.73 -6.70
CA SER A 284 27.16 22.15 -7.08
C SER A 284 27.57 22.44 -8.53
N LEU A 285 27.65 21.42 -9.41
CA LEU A 285 28.13 21.61 -10.76
C LEU A 285 27.27 22.58 -11.57
N ALA A 286 25.97 22.65 -11.33
CA ALA A 286 25.09 23.63 -11.98
C ALA A 286 25.51 25.08 -11.66
N PHE A 287 25.80 25.38 -10.39
CA PHE A 287 26.28 26.68 -9.96
C PHE A 287 27.68 27.01 -10.50
N ILE A 288 28.55 26.00 -10.56
CA ILE A 288 29.90 26.12 -11.09
C ILE A 288 29.88 26.37 -12.59
N ARG A 289 29.00 25.73 -13.34
CA ARG A 289 28.82 26.04 -14.78
C ARG A 289 28.31 27.44 -15.02
N PHE A 290 27.41 27.91 -14.18
CA PHE A 290 26.89 29.28 -14.24
C PHE A 290 27.96 30.30 -13.92
N ARG A 291 28.80 30.06 -12.89
CA ARG A 291 29.95 30.91 -12.47
C ARG A 291 31.18 30.05 -12.17
N PRO A 292 32.02 29.72 -13.18
CA PRO A 292 33.18 28.84 -13.02
C PRO A 292 34.18 29.24 -11.93
N SER A 293 34.25 30.55 -11.65
CA SER A 293 35.11 31.07 -10.58
C SER A 293 34.73 30.56 -9.18
N LEU A 294 33.50 30.10 -8.96
CA LEU A 294 33.04 29.60 -7.67
C LEU A 294 33.53 28.17 -7.35
N GLY A 295 33.92 27.40 -8.38
CA GLY A 295 34.29 25.99 -8.20
C GLY A 295 35.75 25.79 -7.81
N LEU A 296 36.01 24.66 -7.13
CA LEU A 296 37.37 24.17 -6.93
C LEU A 296 38.07 23.89 -8.28
N ASN A 297 39.41 23.86 -8.26
CA ASN A 297 40.22 23.53 -9.45
C ASN A 297 39.86 24.38 -10.67
N ASN A 298 39.61 25.68 -10.47
CA ASN A 298 39.18 26.61 -11.52
C ASN A 298 37.90 26.17 -12.26
N GLY A 299 36.93 25.65 -11.53
CA GLY A 299 35.65 25.20 -12.09
C GLY A 299 35.66 23.77 -12.63
N GLN A 300 36.75 23.04 -12.46
CA GLN A 300 36.86 21.62 -12.82
C GLN A 300 36.54 20.72 -11.61
N SER A 301 35.35 20.88 -11.09
CA SER A 301 34.86 20.19 -9.89
C SER A 301 33.34 20.34 -9.81
N ASP A 302 32.67 19.51 -9.02
CA ASP A 302 31.29 19.65 -8.56
C ASP A 302 31.23 20.23 -7.13
N HIS A 303 32.38 20.59 -6.56
CA HIS A 303 32.51 21.20 -5.24
C HIS A 303 32.81 22.69 -5.34
N LEU A 304 32.13 23.49 -4.58
CA LEU A 304 32.40 24.93 -4.45
C LEU A 304 33.70 25.18 -3.71
N ASP A 305 34.41 26.27 -4.06
CA ASP A 305 35.62 26.70 -3.39
C ASP A 305 35.27 27.64 -2.20
N LEU A 306 35.14 27.04 -1.03
CA LEU A 306 34.82 27.77 0.23
C LEU A 306 36.01 28.68 0.72
N SER A 307 37.12 28.67 0.03
CA SER A 307 38.20 29.62 0.35
C SER A 307 37.90 31.04 -0.13
N LYS A 308 36.90 31.17 -1.01
CA LYS A 308 36.49 32.43 -1.63
C LYS A 308 35.23 32.97 -0.97
N PRO A 309 35.26 34.19 -0.37
CA PRO A 309 34.06 34.79 0.25
C PRO A 309 32.88 34.94 -0.73
N GLU A 310 33.17 35.18 -1.99
CA GLU A 310 32.14 35.32 -3.04
C GLU A 310 31.33 34.03 -3.25
N THR A 311 31.85 32.86 -2.92
CA THR A 311 31.14 31.59 -3.03
C THR A 311 29.96 31.54 -2.05
N THR A 312 30.22 31.80 -0.75
CA THR A 312 29.15 31.85 0.25
C THR A 312 28.19 33.01 -0.03
N ALA A 313 28.68 34.15 -0.47
CA ALA A 313 27.84 35.30 -0.84
C ALA A 313 26.90 34.97 -2.02
N PHE A 314 27.39 34.25 -3.03
CA PHE A 314 26.57 33.78 -4.15
C PHE A 314 25.49 32.81 -3.69
N MET A 315 25.82 31.80 -2.87
CA MET A 315 24.81 30.86 -2.35
C MET A 315 23.74 31.58 -1.53
N LYS A 316 24.12 32.55 -0.69
CA LYS A 316 23.15 33.42 0.02
C LYS A 316 22.22 34.13 -0.96
N SER A 317 22.74 34.69 -2.07
CA SER A 317 21.90 35.38 -3.07
C SER A 317 20.93 34.42 -3.79
N VAL A 318 21.27 33.13 -3.96
CA VAL A 318 20.35 32.11 -4.48
C VAL A 318 19.21 31.89 -3.47
N PHE A 319 19.49 31.75 -2.19
CA PHE A 319 18.44 31.60 -1.18
C PHE A 319 17.60 32.87 -1.04
N ASP A 320 18.20 34.08 -1.12
CA ASP A 320 17.48 35.35 -1.09
C ASP A 320 16.46 35.47 -2.22
N GLU A 321 16.79 34.94 -3.40
CA GLU A 321 15.90 34.94 -4.55
C GLU A 321 14.72 33.97 -4.40
N PHE A 322 14.98 32.71 -3.98
CA PHE A 322 13.98 31.65 -4.07
C PHE A 322 13.21 31.41 -2.76
N VAL A 323 13.77 31.71 -1.58
CA VAL A 323 13.05 31.51 -0.30
C VAL A 323 11.70 32.25 -0.23
N PRO A 324 11.51 33.43 -0.82
CA PRO A 324 10.20 34.06 -0.90
C PRO A 324 9.14 33.31 -1.70
N TRP A 325 9.53 32.30 -2.48
CA TRP A 325 8.58 31.43 -3.20
C TRP A 325 7.99 30.36 -2.27
N PHE A 326 8.73 29.95 -1.25
CA PHE A 326 8.49 28.77 -0.44
C PHE A 326 7.54 29.08 0.72
N ARG A 327 6.39 28.38 0.77
CA ARG A 327 5.45 28.49 1.90
C ARG A 327 5.88 27.65 3.10
N SER A 328 6.72 26.63 2.89
CA SER A 328 7.26 25.80 3.97
C SER A 328 7.90 26.65 5.07
N PRO A 329 7.72 26.29 6.34
CA PRO A 329 8.53 26.85 7.43
C PRO A 329 9.98 26.37 7.39
N ASP A 330 10.29 25.30 6.67
CA ASP A 330 11.61 24.69 6.59
C ASP A 330 12.22 24.85 5.20
N VAL A 331 13.55 25.00 5.13
CA VAL A 331 14.35 25.03 3.90
C VAL A 331 15.57 24.15 4.09
N HIS A 332 15.84 23.24 3.16
CA HIS A 332 16.98 22.35 3.18
C HIS A 332 18.12 22.92 2.35
N PHE A 333 19.34 22.97 2.89
CA PHE A 333 20.50 23.55 2.23
C PHE A 333 21.58 22.52 1.84
N GLY A 334 21.23 21.22 1.80
CA GLY A 334 22.11 20.12 1.44
C GLY A 334 23.17 19.87 2.51
N ALA A 335 24.40 20.27 2.20
CA ALA A 335 25.56 20.24 3.08
C ALA A 335 26.12 18.84 3.38
N ASP A 336 26.00 17.93 2.43
CA ASP A 336 26.62 16.61 2.48
C ASP A 336 27.90 16.54 1.62
N GLU A 337 28.61 15.46 1.75
CA GLU A 337 29.74 14.95 0.97
C GLU A 337 30.93 15.90 0.70
N TYR A 338 30.97 17.09 1.26
CA TYR A 338 32.07 18.04 1.11
C TYR A 338 33.22 17.73 2.06
N THR A 339 34.22 16.98 1.62
CA THR A 339 35.34 16.50 2.46
C THR A 339 36.65 17.29 2.29
N VAL A 340 36.69 18.27 1.39
CA VAL A 340 37.90 18.93 0.91
C VAL A 340 38.50 19.90 1.95
N ASP A 341 37.68 20.73 2.56
CA ASP A 341 38.12 21.76 3.56
C ASP A 341 37.14 21.80 4.75
N LYS A 342 37.36 20.91 5.67
CA LYS A 342 36.48 20.76 6.85
C LYS A 342 36.37 21.99 7.73
N PRO A 343 37.43 22.79 7.99
CA PRO A 343 37.32 24.05 8.74
C PRO A 343 36.42 25.09 8.06
N ARG A 344 36.58 25.26 6.75
CA ARG A 344 35.73 26.20 5.98
C ARG A 344 34.31 25.68 5.78
N TYR A 345 34.14 24.38 5.59
CA TYR A 345 32.81 23.75 5.59
C TYR A 345 32.03 24.10 6.87
N LYS A 346 32.65 24.03 8.03
CA LYS A 346 32.01 24.39 9.30
C LYS A 346 31.54 25.87 9.32
N VAL A 347 32.37 26.78 8.81
CA VAL A 347 31.97 28.20 8.69
C VAL A 347 30.78 28.33 7.75
N TYR A 348 30.86 27.70 6.56
CA TYR A 348 29.78 27.69 5.57
C TYR A 348 28.48 27.16 6.16
N PHE A 349 28.52 25.98 6.80
CA PHE A 349 27.35 25.35 7.42
C PHE A 349 26.65 26.32 8.40
N ASN A 350 27.40 26.90 9.30
CA ASN A 350 26.86 27.83 10.31
C ASN A 350 26.32 29.12 9.67
N GLU A 351 27.01 29.65 8.66
CA GLU A 351 26.59 30.87 7.97
C GLU A 351 25.31 30.63 7.17
N MET A 352 25.17 29.50 6.48
CA MET A 352 23.96 29.18 5.73
C MET A 352 22.77 28.90 6.66
N ALA A 353 22.98 28.17 7.75
CA ALA A 353 21.94 27.94 8.75
C ALA A 353 21.44 29.29 9.36
N ALA A 354 22.37 30.18 9.70
CA ALA A 354 22.04 31.52 10.23
C ALA A 354 21.32 32.39 9.18
N HIS A 355 21.72 32.32 7.91
CA HIS A 355 21.10 33.06 6.81
C HIS A 355 19.67 32.61 6.55
N ILE A 356 19.42 31.30 6.49
CA ILE A 356 18.08 30.74 6.32
C ILE A 356 17.15 31.16 7.47
N ARG A 357 17.66 31.16 8.72
CA ARG A 357 16.88 31.70 9.85
C ARG A 357 16.59 33.19 9.72
N ALA A 358 17.56 33.96 9.21
CA ALA A 358 17.33 35.39 8.97
C ALA A 358 16.25 35.67 7.92
N LEU A 359 16.03 34.73 7.00
CA LEU A 359 14.93 34.72 6.05
C LEU A 359 13.59 34.17 6.63
N GLY A 360 13.56 33.91 7.95
CA GLY A 360 12.37 33.45 8.67
C GLY A 360 12.05 31.96 8.49
N LYS A 361 13.04 31.16 8.08
CA LYS A 361 12.87 29.68 7.85
C LYS A 361 13.74 28.88 8.82
N GLN A 362 13.31 27.65 9.09
CA GLN A 362 14.06 26.64 9.85
C GLN A 362 15.02 25.90 8.91
N PRO A 363 16.34 25.91 9.16
CA PRO A 363 17.29 25.21 8.30
C PRO A 363 17.23 23.69 8.50
N ARG A 364 17.33 22.96 7.38
CA ARG A 364 17.55 21.50 7.34
C ARG A 364 18.82 21.18 6.55
N ALA A 365 19.46 20.03 6.88
CA ALA A 365 20.66 19.58 6.18
C ALA A 365 20.79 18.05 6.22
N TRP A 366 21.56 17.48 5.29
CA TRP A 366 21.97 16.09 5.34
C TRP A 366 22.98 15.84 6.47
N GLY A 367 22.79 14.77 7.22
CA GLY A 367 23.64 14.41 8.35
C GLY A 367 25.01 13.90 7.88
N SER A 368 26.06 14.72 8.00
CA SER A 368 27.41 14.42 7.51
C SER A 368 28.53 14.68 8.52
N LEU A 369 28.21 15.11 9.75
CA LEU A 369 29.21 15.67 10.66
C LEU A 369 30.25 14.68 11.22
N SER A 370 29.98 13.37 11.25
CA SER A 370 31.00 12.37 11.67
C SER A 370 32.16 12.30 10.69
N VAL A 371 31.92 12.41 9.40
CA VAL A 371 32.96 12.42 8.37
C VAL A 371 33.58 13.81 8.25
N MET A 372 32.76 14.87 8.28
CA MET A 372 33.20 16.26 8.07
C MET A 372 34.04 16.78 9.21
N ALA A 373 33.73 16.39 10.46
CA ALA A 373 34.32 17.02 11.62
C ALA A 373 34.82 16.07 12.70
N ALA A 374 34.59 14.78 12.60
CA ALA A 374 34.74 13.77 13.67
C ALA A 374 33.81 14.00 14.88
N ASN A 375 33.31 15.22 15.09
CA ASN A 375 32.30 15.58 16.09
C ASN A 375 31.51 16.81 15.62
N SER A 376 30.50 17.18 16.38
CA SER A 376 29.62 18.33 16.09
C SER A 376 30.00 19.62 16.85
N ASP A 377 31.19 19.69 17.44
CA ASP A 377 31.58 20.84 18.23
C ASP A 377 31.68 22.13 17.39
N GLY A 378 30.93 23.15 17.83
CA GLY A 378 30.86 24.44 17.18
C GLY A 378 30.07 24.47 15.87
N TYR A 379 29.33 23.40 15.55
CA TYR A 379 28.28 23.42 14.55
C TYR A 379 26.98 23.90 15.17
N ASP A 380 26.18 24.57 14.37
CA ASP A 380 24.86 25.03 14.75
C ASP A 380 23.95 23.86 15.11
N ARG A 381 23.35 23.90 16.30
CA ARG A 381 22.49 22.79 16.80
C ARG A 381 21.03 22.95 16.42
N ASP A 382 20.62 24.11 15.99
CA ASP A 382 19.26 24.41 15.58
C ASP A 382 19.10 24.19 14.06
N VAL A 383 19.50 22.99 13.61
CA VAL A 383 19.34 22.49 12.25
C VAL A 383 18.70 21.09 12.33
N THR A 384 17.64 20.86 11.59
CA THR A 384 17.05 19.52 11.48
C THR A 384 17.89 18.69 10.50
N MET A 385 18.31 17.48 10.92
CA MET A 385 19.19 16.62 10.15
C MET A 385 18.43 15.47 9.47
N ASN A 386 18.64 15.25 8.19
CA ASN A 386 18.26 14.01 7.53
C ASN A 386 19.34 12.95 7.78
N SER A 387 19.04 11.91 8.57
CA SER A 387 19.97 10.81 8.89
C SER A 387 19.97 9.79 7.75
N TRP A 388 20.80 10.02 6.74
CA TRP A 388 20.81 9.25 5.51
C TRP A 388 21.78 8.07 5.54
N ASN A 389 22.91 8.18 6.24
CA ASN A 389 23.91 7.13 6.33
C ASN A 389 24.54 7.06 7.72
N ASN A 390 24.60 5.87 8.30
CA ASN A 390 25.12 5.65 9.65
C ASN A 390 26.62 6.01 9.79
N GLY A 391 27.41 5.87 8.72
CA GLY A 391 28.84 6.23 8.71
C GLY A 391 29.07 7.72 8.59
N TRP A 392 28.19 8.45 7.90
CA TRP A 392 28.29 9.88 7.75
C TRP A 392 27.81 10.63 9.01
N TYR A 393 26.64 10.31 9.55
CA TYR A 393 26.16 10.83 10.83
C TYR A 393 24.94 10.04 11.31
N GLY A 394 25.18 8.91 11.98
CA GLY A 394 24.15 7.97 12.38
C GLY A 394 23.31 8.45 13.57
N PRO A 395 22.19 7.72 13.87
CA PRO A 395 21.20 8.12 14.86
C PRO A 395 21.75 8.28 16.28
N GLN A 396 22.75 7.48 16.66
CA GLN A 396 23.35 7.58 18.01
C GLN A 396 24.19 8.86 18.18
N ALA A 397 24.88 9.30 17.10
CA ALA A 397 25.64 10.54 17.11
C ALA A 397 24.70 11.74 17.12
N LEU A 398 23.67 11.73 16.26
CA LEU A 398 22.64 12.80 16.21
C LEU A 398 21.94 12.97 17.56
N LYS A 399 21.55 11.87 18.20
CA LYS A 399 20.92 11.89 19.51
C LYS A 399 21.86 12.41 20.61
N ARG A 400 23.09 11.91 20.68
CA ARG A 400 24.11 12.37 21.64
C ARG A 400 24.36 13.86 21.50
N ASP A 401 24.40 14.36 20.27
CA ASP A 401 24.74 15.73 19.95
C ASP A 401 23.54 16.70 20.01
N GLY A 402 22.33 16.19 20.28
CA GLY A 402 21.13 16.98 20.57
C GLY A 402 20.37 17.49 19.35
N TYR A 403 20.61 16.94 18.14
CA TYR A 403 19.87 17.32 16.93
C TYR A 403 18.48 16.69 16.86
N SER A 404 17.51 17.41 16.32
CA SER A 404 16.30 16.82 15.76
C SER A 404 16.64 16.20 14.41
N PHE A 405 16.10 15.00 14.12
CA PHE A 405 16.44 14.29 12.89
C PHE A 405 15.29 13.48 12.30
N ILE A 406 15.42 13.17 11.01
CA ILE A 406 14.52 12.39 10.19
C ILE A 406 15.28 11.15 9.70
N ASN A 407 14.71 9.97 9.82
CA ASN A 407 15.28 8.76 9.25
C ASN A 407 15.08 8.74 7.73
N THR A 408 16.16 8.94 7.00
CA THR A 408 16.23 8.86 5.53
C THR A 408 17.31 7.84 5.12
N ASN A 409 17.46 6.76 5.87
CA ASN A 409 18.62 5.89 5.71
C ASN A 409 18.69 5.21 4.35
N ASP A 410 19.86 5.33 3.71
CA ASP A 410 20.16 4.86 2.36
C ASP A 410 19.92 3.35 2.16
N ALA A 411 20.34 2.54 3.11
CA ALA A 411 20.24 1.09 3.03
C ALA A 411 18.81 0.54 3.23
N LEU A 412 17.83 1.39 3.62
CA LEU A 412 16.46 0.95 3.87
C LEU A 412 15.41 1.75 3.09
N LEU A 413 15.69 3.01 2.73
CA LEU A 413 14.68 3.95 2.26
C LEU A 413 15.04 4.63 0.92
N TYR A 414 16.23 4.37 0.35
CA TYR A 414 16.64 4.91 -0.94
C TYR A 414 16.25 3.99 -2.09
N ILE A 415 15.71 4.59 -3.14
CA ILE A 415 15.50 3.97 -4.45
C ILE A 415 16.37 4.72 -5.44
N VAL A 416 17.29 4.02 -6.12
CA VAL A 416 18.01 4.53 -7.29
C VAL A 416 17.51 3.75 -8.49
N PRO A 417 16.62 4.30 -9.33
CA PRO A 417 15.93 3.55 -10.35
C PRO A 417 16.85 2.75 -11.24
N PHE A 418 16.65 1.42 -11.26
CA PHE A 418 17.36 0.43 -12.07
C PHE A 418 18.87 0.28 -11.79
N ALA A 419 19.36 0.85 -10.70
CA ALA A 419 20.74 0.67 -10.26
C ALA A 419 20.96 -0.70 -9.60
N GLY A 420 22.21 -1.17 -9.63
CA GLY A 420 22.64 -2.38 -8.90
C GLY A 420 22.86 -2.15 -7.39
N TYR A 421 22.41 -1.03 -6.84
CA TYR A 421 22.54 -0.62 -5.45
C TYR A 421 21.30 0.18 -5.02
N TYR A 422 21.10 0.38 -3.72
CA TYR A 422 20.00 1.17 -3.13
C TYR A 422 18.63 0.84 -3.74
N HIS A 423 18.22 -0.42 -3.67
CA HIS A 423 16.88 -0.87 -4.08
C HIS A 423 16.45 -0.40 -5.47
N GLY A 424 17.30 -0.62 -6.48
CA GLY A 424 17.05 -0.17 -7.85
C GLY A 424 15.78 -0.73 -8.51
N HIS A 425 15.13 -1.72 -7.88
CA HIS A 425 13.85 -2.30 -8.28
C HIS A 425 12.73 -2.07 -7.25
N GLY A 426 12.85 -1.05 -6.39
CA GLY A 426 11.90 -0.71 -5.34
C GLY A 426 12.30 -1.28 -3.98
N LEU A 427 11.70 -0.73 -2.91
CA LEU A 427 12.01 -1.12 -1.53
C LEU A 427 11.44 -2.50 -1.20
N ASP A 428 12.03 -3.19 -0.20
CA ASP A 428 11.47 -4.42 0.36
C ASP A 428 10.24 -4.11 1.23
N GLY A 429 9.07 -4.11 0.60
CA GLY A 429 7.80 -3.78 1.25
C GLY A 429 7.44 -4.76 2.38
N LYS A 430 7.80 -6.04 2.24
CA LYS A 430 7.53 -7.04 3.28
C LYS A 430 8.38 -6.81 4.53
N TYR A 431 9.68 -6.56 4.35
CA TYR A 431 10.56 -6.21 5.46
C TYR A 431 10.07 -4.92 6.16
N LEU A 432 9.78 -3.87 5.38
CA LEU A 432 9.26 -2.61 5.91
C LEU A 432 7.95 -2.81 6.70
N TYR A 433 7.05 -3.64 6.21
CA TYR A 433 5.79 -3.92 6.88
C TYR A 433 5.96 -4.71 8.17
N ASP A 434 6.71 -5.82 8.13
CA ASP A 434 6.79 -6.77 9.24
C ASP A 434 7.80 -6.35 10.32
N GLN A 435 8.92 -5.70 9.95
CA GLN A 435 10.09 -5.57 10.83
C GLN A 435 10.56 -4.13 11.05
N TRP A 436 10.36 -3.23 10.07
CA TRP A 436 10.85 -1.86 10.17
C TRP A 436 9.85 -0.95 10.88
N GLU A 437 10.37 0.05 11.59
CA GLU A 437 9.68 1.23 12.10
C GLU A 437 10.60 2.45 11.93
N PRO A 438 10.06 3.70 11.95
CA PRO A 438 10.88 4.90 11.76
C PRO A 438 12.09 5.04 12.68
N ASN A 439 12.08 4.41 13.84
CA ASN A 439 13.19 4.40 14.80
C ASN A 439 14.27 3.33 14.53
N VAL A 440 14.09 2.49 13.50
CA VAL A 440 15.02 1.38 13.14
C VAL A 440 15.94 1.83 12.01
N PHE A 441 17.23 1.59 12.20
CA PHE A 441 18.30 1.89 11.25
C PHE A 441 19.11 0.62 10.97
N PRO A 442 19.90 0.55 9.87
CA PRO A 442 20.71 -0.61 9.54
C PRO A 442 21.75 -0.94 10.62
N GLY A 443 22.30 -2.15 10.55
CA GLY A 443 23.35 -2.60 11.45
C GLY A 443 22.90 -2.74 12.91
N GLY A 444 21.62 -3.00 13.14
CA GLY A 444 21.05 -3.17 14.48
C GLY A 444 20.98 -1.88 15.30
N GLN A 445 21.12 -0.72 14.66
CA GLN A 445 20.97 0.56 15.35
C GLN A 445 19.48 0.94 15.45
N SER A 446 19.12 1.55 16.58
CA SER A 446 17.77 2.09 16.79
C SER A 446 17.81 3.17 17.86
N VAL A 447 16.81 4.04 17.83
CA VAL A 447 16.48 4.92 18.96
C VAL A 447 15.17 4.44 19.58
N ALA A 448 14.75 5.02 20.70
CA ALA A 448 13.46 4.66 21.29
C ALA A 448 12.32 4.95 20.28
N PRO A 449 11.28 4.10 20.20
CA PRO A 449 10.09 4.42 19.42
C PRO A 449 9.52 5.79 19.85
N ARG A 450 9.20 6.64 18.87
CA ARG A 450 8.70 8.00 19.14
C ARG A 450 9.64 8.89 20.00
N ASP A 451 10.95 8.65 19.91
CA ASP A 451 11.96 9.51 20.53
C ASP A 451 11.71 10.99 20.15
N PRO A 452 11.73 11.92 21.10
CA PRO A 452 11.42 13.33 20.83
C PRO A 452 12.32 13.99 19.77
N GLN A 453 13.55 13.52 19.61
CA GLN A 453 14.48 14.03 18.59
C GLN A 453 14.22 13.40 17.20
N LEU A 454 13.61 12.22 17.13
CA LEU A 454 13.23 11.57 15.89
C LEU A 454 11.89 12.09 15.41
N LEU A 455 11.89 12.94 14.42
CA LEU A 455 10.67 13.54 13.88
C LEU A 455 9.84 12.56 13.06
N GLY A 456 10.46 11.53 12.47
CA GLY A 456 9.82 10.55 11.64
C GLY A 456 10.77 9.97 10.59
N ALA A 457 10.24 9.63 9.43
CA ALA A 457 11.05 9.08 8.34
C ALA A 457 10.64 9.65 6.98
N MET A 458 11.51 9.44 5.99
CA MET A 458 11.34 9.87 4.62
C MET A 458 12.03 8.86 3.69
N SER A 459 11.30 8.31 2.73
CA SER A 459 11.91 7.56 1.63
C SER A 459 12.40 8.53 0.55
N ALA A 460 13.39 8.12 -0.23
CA ALA A 460 14.00 8.99 -1.22
C ALA A 460 14.20 8.28 -2.55
N VAL A 461 13.97 9.00 -3.65
CA VAL A 461 14.33 8.60 -5.00
C VAL A 461 15.49 9.47 -5.47
N TRP A 462 16.61 8.83 -5.79
CA TRP A 462 17.79 9.47 -6.36
C TRP A 462 17.99 9.06 -7.81
N ASN A 463 18.16 10.01 -8.69
CA ASN A 463 18.30 9.77 -10.13
C ASN A 463 19.75 9.71 -10.59
N ASP A 464 20.61 8.97 -9.86
CA ASP A 464 22.06 8.86 -10.06
C ASP A 464 22.45 8.42 -11.48
N LEU A 465 21.65 7.52 -12.07
CA LEU A 465 21.88 7.01 -13.42
C LEU A 465 21.33 7.99 -14.47
N THR A 466 21.96 9.15 -14.57
CA THR A 466 21.50 10.25 -15.44
C THR A 466 21.43 9.91 -16.94
N GLU A 467 22.15 8.87 -17.37
CA GLU A 467 22.14 8.37 -18.76
C GLU A 467 21.16 7.23 -19.02
N ALA A 468 20.57 6.67 -17.94
CA ALA A 468 19.59 5.60 -18.09
C ALA A 468 18.28 6.15 -18.65
N THR A 469 17.67 5.39 -19.56
CA THR A 469 16.39 5.74 -20.15
C THR A 469 15.27 5.10 -19.35
N TYR A 470 14.54 5.90 -18.57
CA TYR A 470 13.31 5.53 -17.88
C TYR A 470 12.39 6.75 -17.74
N SER A 471 11.11 6.50 -17.63
CA SER A 471 10.07 7.53 -17.53
C SER A 471 9.73 7.87 -16.09
N GLU A 472 8.95 8.93 -15.90
CA GLU A 472 8.33 9.25 -14.61
C GLU A 472 7.42 8.12 -14.09
N LEU A 473 6.71 7.42 -14.99
CA LEU A 473 5.85 6.29 -14.62
C LEU A 473 6.67 5.05 -14.25
N ASP A 474 7.87 4.87 -14.79
CA ASP A 474 8.78 3.81 -14.32
C ASP A 474 9.23 4.09 -12.88
N VAL A 475 9.55 5.36 -12.55
CA VAL A 475 9.85 5.76 -11.16
C VAL A 475 8.64 5.54 -10.25
N HIS A 476 7.45 5.93 -10.70
CA HIS A 476 6.22 5.68 -9.97
C HIS A 476 6.02 4.19 -9.67
N GLY A 477 6.23 3.31 -10.65
CA GLY A 477 6.13 1.86 -10.48
C GLY A 477 7.11 1.27 -9.45
N LEU A 478 8.23 1.92 -9.16
CA LEU A 478 9.17 1.53 -8.10
C LEU A 478 8.74 2.01 -6.72
N VAL A 479 8.03 3.14 -6.64
CA VAL A 479 7.63 3.80 -5.38
C VAL A 479 6.29 3.28 -4.87
N GLU A 480 5.28 3.17 -5.75
CA GLU A 480 3.90 2.85 -5.40
C GLU A 480 3.77 1.58 -4.51
N PRO A 481 4.46 0.45 -4.79
CA PRO A 481 4.26 -0.79 -4.03
C PRO A 481 4.50 -0.67 -2.54
N THR A 482 5.33 0.29 -2.13
CA THR A 482 5.70 0.48 -0.72
C THR A 482 5.15 1.76 -0.10
N PHE A 483 4.48 2.61 -0.89
CA PHE A 483 4.01 3.91 -0.41
C PHE A 483 2.96 3.77 0.70
N GLY A 484 1.97 2.90 0.52
CA GLY A 484 1.00 2.57 1.57
C GLY A 484 1.64 1.94 2.81
N THR A 485 2.68 1.11 2.62
CA THR A 485 3.42 0.50 3.73
C THR A 485 4.18 1.55 4.55
N LEU A 486 4.90 2.43 3.89
CA LEU A 486 5.61 3.54 4.56
C LEU A 486 4.63 4.45 5.30
N ALA A 487 3.51 4.79 4.67
CA ALA A 487 2.44 5.57 5.29
C ALA A 487 1.89 4.91 6.55
N GLN A 488 1.58 3.60 6.49
CA GLN A 488 1.14 2.80 7.63
C GLN A 488 2.13 2.88 8.79
N LYS A 489 3.42 2.66 8.51
CA LYS A 489 4.48 2.62 9.53
C LYS A 489 4.78 4.00 10.12
N MET A 490 4.73 5.05 9.32
CA MET A 490 4.96 6.41 9.79
C MET A 490 3.74 7.00 10.51
N TRP A 491 2.51 6.59 10.14
CA TRP A 491 1.28 7.04 10.80
C TRP A 491 1.09 6.32 12.13
N SER A 492 1.00 5.00 12.13
CA SER A 492 0.66 4.22 13.32
C SER A 492 1.88 3.77 14.15
N GLY A 493 3.09 3.76 13.59
CA GLY A 493 4.29 3.19 14.21
C GLY A 493 4.27 1.66 14.28
N ALA A 494 3.29 1.02 13.63
CA ALA A 494 3.14 -0.44 13.63
C ALA A 494 2.53 -0.92 12.31
N LYS A 495 2.59 -2.22 12.04
CA LYS A 495 1.85 -2.82 10.94
C LYS A 495 0.34 -2.86 11.27
N ALA A 496 -0.50 -2.94 10.23
CA ALA A 496 -1.92 -3.21 10.38
C ALA A 496 -2.15 -4.63 10.94
N ASP A 497 -3.34 -4.87 11.51
CA ASP A 497 -3.71 -6.17 12.09
C ASP A 497 -4.10 -7.19 11.00
N MET A 498 -3.19 -7.39 10.06
CA MET A 498 -3.34 -8.33 8.95
C MET A 498 -1.96 -8.74 8.38
N PRO A 499 -1.86 -9.87 7.66
CA PRO A 499 -0.66 -10.24 6.91
C PRO A 499 -0.32 -9.25 5.80
N TYR A 500 0.97 -9.13 5.44
CA TYR A 500 1.42 -8.22 4.37
C TYR A 500 0.70 -8.43 3.04
N SER A 501 0.44 -9.68 2.63
CA SER A 501 -0.30 -9.98 1.39
C SER A 501 -1.70 -9.38 1.37
N ALA A 502 -2.46 -9.49 2.49
CA ALA A 502 -3.78 -8.89 2.60
C ALA A 502 -3.72 -7.36 2.65
N PHE A 503 -2.68 -6.81 3.30
CA PHE A 503 -2.43 -5.38 3.32
C PHE A 503 -2.14 -4.84 1.89
N LEU A 504 -1.28 -5.50 1.15
CA LEU A 504 -0.95 -5.12 -0.22
C LEU A 504 -2.16 -5.24 -1.15
N ASP A 505 -3.02 -6.26 -0.96
CA ASP A 505 -4.29 -6.38 -1.68
C ASP A 505 -5.25 -5.21 -1.37
N THR A 506 -5.28 -4.77 -0.11
CA THR A 506 -6.02 -3.57 0.27
C THR A 506 -5.47 -2.31 -0.43
N VAL A 507 -4.15 -2.12 -0.46
CA VAL A 507 -3.52 -0.99 -1.17
C VAL A 507 -3.88 -1.01 -2.67
N ARG A 508 -3.88 -2.18 -3.31
CA ARG A 508 -4.32 -2.33 -4.71
C ARG A 508 -5.76 -1.89 -4.94
N LYS A 509 -6.67 -2.31 -4.07
CA LYS A 509 -8.10 -1.95 -4.16
C LYS A 509 -8.32 -0.46 -3.98
N LEU A 510 -7.57 0.16 -3.09
CA LEU A 510 -7.61 1.60 -2.84
C LEU A 510 -6.99 2.41 -3.98
N GLY A 511 -6.04 1.83 -4.72
CA GLY A 511 -5.27 2.56 -5.73
C GLY A 511 -4.48 3.72 -5.15
N VAL A 512 -4.13 4.66 -5.99
CA VAL A 512 -3.29 5.83 -5.65
C VAL A 512 -4.09 7.10 -5.35
N GLY A 513 -5.41 7.01 -5.19
CA GLY A 513 -6.32 8.13 -4.92
C GLY A 513 -7.03 8.65 -6.16
N THR A 514 -7.69 9.79 -6.02
CA THR A 514 -8.57 10.42 -6.99
C THR A 514 -7.97 11.73 -7.53
N GLY A 515 -8.57 12.29 -8.60
CA GLY A 515 -8.17 13.58 -9.17
C GLY A 515 -6.79 13.59 -9.83
N LEU A 516 -6.26 12.43 -10.22
CA LEU A 516 -4.95 12.28 -10.85
C LEU A 516 -5.04 12.49 -12.37
N THR A 517 -4.00 13.06 -12.96
CA THR A 517 -3.94 13.36 -14.39
C THR A 517 -2.90 12.53 -15.14
N LYS A 518 -1.83 12.11 -14.48
CA LYS A 518 -0.69 11.43 -15.08
C LYS A 518 -0.36 10.11 -14.42
N VAL A 519 -0.49 10.04 -13.10
CA VAL A 519 -0.16 8.85 -12.31
C VAL A 519 -1.42 7.99 -12.16
N SER A 520 -1.26 6.68 -12.26
CA SER A 520 -2.34 5.71 -11.99
C SER A 520 -1.75 4.51 -11.31
N THR A 521 -2.57 3.67 -10.68
CA THR A 521 -2.05 2.47 -10.02
C THR A 521 -1.28 1.57 -11.00
N THR A 522 -0.06 1.20 -10.65
CA THR A 522 0.78 0.23 -11.37
C THR A 522 0.73 -1.15 -10.72
N LEU A 523 0.22 -1.23 -9.50
CA LEU A 523 -0.04 -2.50 -8.84
C LEU A 523 -1.07 -3.28 -9.67
N ALA A 524 -0.72 -4.50 -10.06
CA ALA A 524 -1.63 -5.34 -10.80
C ALA A 524 -2.90 -5.55 -9.97
N ALA A 525 -4.03 -5.07 -10.47
CA ALA A 525 -5.32 -5.47 -9.93
C ALA A 525 -5.46 -6.99 -10.08
N SER A 526 -6.12 -7.64 -9.14
CA SER A 526 -6.56 -9.01 -9.31
C SER A 526 -7.40 -9.06 -10.58
N ALA A 527 -6.92 -9.73 -11.63
CA ALA A 527 -7.75 -9.95 -12.81
C ALA A 527 -8.99 -10.77 -12.40
N SER A 528 -10.12 -10.52 -13.05
CA SER A 528 -11.35 -11.27 -12.74
C SER A 528 -11.07 -12.78 -12.78
N GLY A 529 -11.32 -13.46 -11.68
CA GLY A 529 -11.06 -14.90 -11.54
C GLY A 529 -9.61 -15.30 -11.25
N GLU A 530 -8.68 -14.37 -11.02
CA GLU A 530 -7.33 -14.69 -10.56
C GLU A 530 -7.35 -15.19 -9.11
N VAL A 531 -6.73 -16.36 -8.87
CA VAL A 531 -6.74 -17.05 -7.56
C VAL A 531 -5.36 -17.22 -6.95
N SER A 532 -4.30 -16.79 -7.64
CA SER A 532 -2.89 -16.94 -7.22
C SER A 532 -2.30 -15.73 -6.53
N LEU A 533 -2.86 -14.53 -6.73
CA LEU A 533 -2.33 -13.27 -6.22
C LEU A 533 -2.20 -13.27 -4.69
N GLY A 534 -1.00 -12.95 -4.18
CA GLY A 534 -0.70 -12.88 -2.75
C GLY A 534 -0.75 -14.22 -2.01
N LYS A 535 -0.78 -15.36 -2.71
CA LYS A 535 -0.82 -16.70 -2.11
C LYS A 535 0.58 -17.17 -1.69
N GLU A 536 0.59 -18.10 -0.73
CA GLU A 536 1.81 -18.75 -0.27
C GLU A 536 2.50 -19.50 -1.42
N ALA A 537 3.75 -19.17 -1.67
CA ALA A 537 4.52 -19.73 -2.77
C ALA A 537 5.87 -20.27 -2.29
N THR A 538 6.36 -21.29 -2.99
CA THR A 538 7.66 -21.92 -2.77
C THR A 538 8.34 -22.20 -4.11
N ALA A 539 9.66 -22.31 -4.13
CA ALA A 539 10.42 -22.57 -5.34
C ALA A 539 11.67 -23.42 -5.04
N SER A 540 12.27 -23.96 -6.10
CA SER A 540 13.56 -24.67 -6.01
C SER A 540 14.69 -23.75 -5.52
N ALA A 541 14.64 -22.46 -5.88
CA ALA A 541 15.53 -21.40 -5.41
C ALA A 541 14.88 -20.02 -5.68
N GLY A 542 15.42 -18.98 -5.05
CA GLY A 542 14.95 -17.59 -5.22
C GLY A 542 13.67 -17.28 -4.43
N GLU A 543 13.22 -16.04 -4.54
CA GLU A 543 12.04 -15.49 -3.82
C GLU A 543 10.75 -15.82 -4.57
N ALA A 544 10.13 -16.95 -4.26
CA ALA A 544 8.94 -17.46 -4.95
C ALA A 544 7.77 -16.44 -4.92
N ALA A 545 7.59 -15.75 -3.80
CA ALA A 545 6.49 -14.80 -3.61
C ALA A 545 6.50 -13.66 -4.64
N ALA A 546 7.65 -13.29 -5.17
CA ALA A 546 7.79 -12.20 -6.14
C ALA A 546 7.05 -12.44 -7.47
N ALA A 547 6.74 -13.69 -7.81
CA ALA A 547 5.92 -14.00 -8.99
C ALA A 547 4.41 -13.94 -8.73
N PHE A 548 3.97 -13.69 -7.48
CA PHE A 548 2.57 -13.69 -7.05
C PHE A 548 2.19 -12.45 -6.26
N ASP A 549 3.08 -11.47 -6.14
CA ASP A 549 2.86 -10.26 -5.35
C ASP A 549 2.11 -9.15 -6.13
N GLY A 550 1.97 -9.30 -7.46
CA GLY A 550 1.33 -8.35 -8.35
C GLY A 550 2.13 -7.08 -8.58
N VAL A 551 3.42 -7.07 -8.22
CA VAL A 551 4.34 -5.96 -8.43
C VAL A 551 5.12 -6.19 -9.72
N ARG A 552 5.02 -5.26 -10.67
CA ARG A 552 5.62 -5.43 -12.02
C ARG A 552 7.14 -5.32 -12.07
N THR A 553 7.76 -4.90 -10.98
CA THR A 553 9.21 -4.68 -10.88
C THR A 553 9.94 -5.74 -10.07
N THR A 554 9.21 -6.63 -9.38
CA THR A 554 9.74 -7.81 -8.71
C THR A 554 9.65 -9.03 -9.60
N ASN A 555 10.55 -10.00 -9.44
CA ASN A 555 10.47 -11.27 -10.15
C ASN A 555 11.00 -12.43 -9.31
N TRP A 556 10.48 -13.62 -9.57
CA TRP A 556 11.16 -14.84 -9.16
C TRP A 556 12.32 -15.13 -10.11
N ALA A 557 13.49 -15.51 -9.57
CA ALA A 557 14.65 -15.96 -10.33
C ALA A 557 15.22 -17.25 -9.73
N SER A 558 15.33 -18.30 -10.56
CA SER A 558 15.77 -19.63 -10.10
C SER A 558 17.29 -19.75 -9.88
N GLY A 559 18.07 -18.80 -10.37
CA GLY A 559 19.51 -18.99 -10.55
C GLY A 559 19.85 -19.95 -11.70
N PRO A 560 21.14 -20.21 -11.96
CA PRO A 560 21.61 -21.00 -13.11
C PRO A 560 21.09 -22.44 -13.11
N GLY A 561 20.75 -22.98 -14.28
CA GLY A 561 20.33 -24.36 -14.47
C GLY A 561 19.24 -24.51 -15.52
N ASP A 562 19.00 -25.74 -15.93
CA ASP A 562 17.89 -26.12 -16.80
C ASP A 562 16.69 -26.65 -16.00
N GLU A 563 16.91 -27.09 -14.77
CA GLU A 563 15.85 -27.64 -13.92
C GLU A 563 15.53 -26.66 -12.79
N ALA A 564 14.30 -26.22 -12.71
CA ALA A 564 13.79 -25.38 -11.64
C ALA A 564 12.27 -25.53 -11.53
N TRP A 565 11.73 -25.18 -10.36
CA TRP A 565 10.27 -25.16 -10.20
C TRP A 565 9.84 -23.98 -9.33
N LEU A 566 8.63 -23.50 -9.61
CA LEU A 566 7.93 -22.46 -8.87
C LEU A 566 6.52 -22.94 -8.58
N GLN A 567 6.07 -22.90 -7.33
CA GLN A 567 4.81 -23.48 -6.87
C GLN A 567 4.03 -22.48 -6.02
N VAL A 568 2.70 -22.47 -6.15
CA VAL A 568 1.78 -21.72 -5.29
C VAL A 568 0.69 -22.63 -4.70
N ASN A 569 0.33 -22.37 -3.44
CA ASN A 569 -0.80 -22.97 -2.74
C ASN A 569 -2.00 -22.03 -2.81
N LEU A 570 -3.04 -22.39 -3.55
CA LEU A 570 -4.25 -21.58 -3.73
C LEU A 570 -5.12 -21.47 -2.45
N GLY A 571 -4.73 -22.18 -1.38
CA GLY A 571 -5.39 -22.18 -0.07
C GLY A 571 -6.56 -23.14 0.04
N LYS A 572 -7.32 -23.34 -1.03
CA LYS A 572 -8.45 -24.28 -1.16
C LYS A 572 -8.42 -24.94 -2.54
N PRO A 573 -9.09 -26.08 -2.72
CA PRO A 573 -9.32 -26.64 -4.06
C PRO A 573 -10.13 -25.65 -4.91
N VAL A 574 -9.63 -25.32 -6.10
CA VAL A 574 -10.25 -24.39 -7.05
C VAL A 574 -10.24 -25.04 -8.43
N ALA A 575 -11.33 -24.87 -9.20
CA ALA A 575 -11.36 -25.26 -10.60
C ALA A 575 -10.62 -24.22 -11.44
N ILE A 576 -9.54 -24.61 -12.10
CA ILE A 576 -8.70 -23.74 -12.92
C ILE A 576 -8.61 -24.27 -14.34
N SER A 577 -8.44 -23.39 -15.32
CA SER A 577 -8.30 -23.75 -16.74
C SER A 577 -7.32 -22.88 -17.50
N LYS A 578 -6.75 -21.85 -16.86
CA LYS A 578 -5.85 -20.89 -17.50
C LYS A 578 -4.74 -20.48 -16.53
N VAL A 579 -3.53 -20.34 -17.05
CA VAL A 579 -2.42 -19.67 -16.40
C VAL A 579 -1.78 -18.69 -17.38
N GLU A 580 -1.42 -17.53 -16.88
CA GLU A 580 -0.64 -16.53 -17.62
C GLU A 580 0.72 -16.38 -16.95
N LEU A 581 1.77 -16.45 -17.76
CA LEU A 581 3.16 -16.31 -17.35
C LEU A 581 3.75 -15.05 -17.99
N ASP A 582 4.32 -14.18 -17.21
CA ASP A 582 5.05 -13.02 -17.73
C ASP A 582 6.55 -13.20 -17.44
N TRP A 583 7.28 -13.58 -18.48
CA TRP A 583 8.69 -13.93 -18.40
C TRP A 583 9.58 -12.70 -18.41
N ALA A 584 10.49 -12.61 -17.45
CA ALA A 584 11.64 -11.71 -17.49
C ALA A 584 12.66 -12.12 -18.58
N PRO A 585 13.73 -11.34 -18.82
CA PRO A 585 14.72 -11.66 -19.88
C PRO A 585 15.33 -13.06 -19.83
N ASP A 586 15.31 -13.72 -18.66
CA ASP A 586 15.79 -15.08 -18.46
C ASP A 586 14.58 -16.05 -18.41
N TYR A 587 14.05 -16.31 -19.59
CA TYR A 587 12.80 -17.06 -19.78
C TYR A 587 12.98 -18.59 -19.82
N GLY A 588 11.89 -19.32 -19.54
CA GLY A 588 11.82 -20.75 -19.79
C GLY A 588 11.63 -21.05 -21.27
N ARG A 589 12.54 -21.85 -21.86
CA ARG A 589 12.39 -22.34 -23.21
C ARG A 589 11.42 -23.50 -23.29
N ASP A 590 11.66 -24.50 -22.43
CA ASP A 590 10.80 -25.68 -22.29
C ASP A 590 10.37 -25.83 -20.84
N TYR A 591 9.05 -26.01 -20.61
CA TYR A 591 8.48 -26.13 -19.26
C TYR A 591 7.12 -26.80 -19.26
N GLU A 592 6.74 -27.32 -18.10
CA GLU A 592 5.45 -27.94 -17.83
C GLU A 592 4.68 -27.15 -16.77
N PHE A 593 3.37 -27.12 -16.88
CA PHE A 593 2.47 -26.64 -15.85
C PHE A 593 1.74 -27.82 -15.22
N GLN A 594 1.91 -27.97 -13.92
CA GLN A 594 1.42 -29.14 -13.18
C GLN A 594 0.48 -28.71 -12.06
N VAL A 595 -0.47 -29.57 -11.74
CA VAL A 595 -1.49 -29.36 -10.71
C VAL A 595 -1.50 -30.51 -9.70
N SER A 596 -1.93 -30.19 -8.47
CA SER A 596 -2.07 -31.16 -7.39
C SER A 596 -3.19 -30.77 -6.43
N ARG A 597 -3.85 -31.77 -5.80
CA ARG A 597 -4.80 -31.56 -4.71
C ARG A 597 -4.14 -31.64 -3.33
N ASP A 598 -3.09 -32.39 -3.19
CA ASP A 598 -2.41 -32.73 -1.93
C ASP A 598 -0.99 -32.13 -1.81
N GLY A 599 -0.44 -31.59 -2.90
CA GLY A 599 0.93 -31.08 -2.96
C GLY A 599 1.99 -32.18 -3.16
N GLU A 600 1.59 -33.45 -3.20
CA GLU A 600 2.47 -34.61 -3.34
C GLU A 600 2.37 -35.26 -4.72
N LYS A 601 1.14 -35.49 -5.21
CA LYS A 601 0.86 -36.13 -6.50
C LYS A 601 0.56 -35.05 -7.54
N TRP A 602 1.39 -35.00 -8.58
CA TRP A 602 1.33 -34.00 -9.61
C TRP A 602 0.89 -34.56 -10.96
N THR A 603 0.07 -33.78 -11.65
CA THR A 603 -0.40 -34.07 -13.00
C THR A 603 -0.03 -32.91 -13.92
N THR A 604 0.67 -33.18 -15.02
CA THR A 604 0.92 -32.18 -16.06
C THR A 604 -0.37 -31.91 -16.83
N VAL A 605 -0.79 -30.65 -16.88
CA VAL A 605 -2.02 -30.22 -17.58
C VAL A 605 -1.72 -29.38 -18.82
N ALA A 606 -0.54 -28.76 -18.90
CA ALA A 606 -0.06 -28.05 -20.07
C ALA A 606 1.46 -28.11 -20.16
N SER A 607 2.02 -27.95 -21.36
CA SER A 607 3.46 -27.84 -21.58
C SER A 607 3.76 -26.84 -22.70
N ARG A 608 4.97 -26.31 -22.66
CA ARG A 608 5.51 -25.44 -23.69
C ARG A 608 6.90 -25.93 -24.08
N THR A 609 7.23 -25.91 -25.37
CA THR A 609 8.55 -26.27 -25.90
C THR A 609 8.99 -25.28 -26.97
N GLY A 610 10.29 -25.05 -27.05
CA GLY A 610 10.88 -24.28 -28.13
C GLY A 610 10.60 -22.77 -28.08
N ARG A 611 10.30 -22.20 -26.92
CA ARG A 611 10.14 -20.74 -26.77
C ARG A 611 11.48 -20.03 -27.06
N GLU A 612 11.44 -18.94 -27.82
CA GLU A 612 12.64 -18.26 -28.30
C GLU A 612 12.87 -16.87 -27.66
N ALA A 613 11.88 -16.33 -26.91
CA ALA A 613 11.96 -14.99 -26.32
C ALA A 613 11.22 -14.89 -24.97
N ALA A 614 11.56 -13.88 -24.17
CA ALA A 614 10.81 -13.45 -22.99
C ALA A 614 9.43 -12.85 -23.36
N GLY A 615 8.70 -12.37 -22.36
CA GLY A 615 7.37 -11.77 -22.50
C GLY A 615 6.26 -12.73 -22.11
N SER A 616 5.02 -12.34 -22.35
CA SER A 616 3.85 -13.08 -21.86
C SER A 616 3.60 -14.40 -22.59
N ASP A 617 3.13 -15.40 -21.86
CA ASP A 617 2.64 -16.67 -22.38
C ASP A 617 1.37 -17.09 -21.65
N THR A 618 0.36 -17.54 -22.40
CA THR A 618 -0.89 -18.03 -21.85
C THR A 618 -1.02 -19.52 -22.15
N LEU A 619 -1.19 -20.31 -21.10
CA LEU A 619 -1.50 -21.73 -21.19
C LEU A 619 -2.97 -21.95 -20.82
N THR A 620 -3.72 -22.56 -21.72
CA THR A 620 -5.10 -23.01 -21.48
C THR A 620 -5.14 -24.53 -21.49
N PHE A 621 -5.97 -25.11 -20.64
CA PHE A 621 -6.12 -26.55 -20.49
C PHE A 621 -7.54 -26.88 -20.02
N ASP A 622 -7.93 -28.14 -20.14
CA ASP A 622 -9.23 -28.60 -19.65
C ASP A 622 -9.35 -28.31 -18.14
N PRO A 623 -10.52 -27.81 -17.67
CA PRO A 623 -10.74 -27.51 -16.28
C PRO A 623 -10.36 -28.62 -15.33
N VAL A 624 -9.55 -28.29 -14.33
CA VAL A 624 -9.08 -29.25 -13.32
C VAL A 624 -9.17 -28.60 -11.93
N THR A 625 -9.63 -29.38 -10.95
CA THR A 625 -9.66 -28.95 -9.57
C THR A 625 -8.30 -29.17 -8.91
N ALA A 626 -7.66 -28.07 -8.50
CA ALA A 626 -6.34 -28.07 -7.87
C ALA A 626 -6.31 -27.16 -6.62
N ARG A 627 -5.48 -27.52 -5.66
CA ARG A 627 -5.09 -26.65 -4.53
C ARG A 627 -3.67 -26.14 -4.69
N HIS A 628 -2.81 -26.93 -5.32
CA HIS A 628 -1.43 -26.55 -5.60
C HIS A 628 -1.20 -26.56 -7.10
N VAL A 629 -0.50 -25.59 -7.59
CA VAL A 629 -0.08 -25.49 -8.99
C VAL A 629 1.40 -25.18 -9.05
N ARG A 630 2.12 -25.72 -10.04
CA ARG A 630 3.52 -25.44 -10.22
C ARG A 630 3.94 -25.37 -11.67
N LEU A 631 4.88 -24.49 -11.92
CA LEU A 631 5.68 -24.46 -13.12
C LEU A 631 6.93 -25.32 -12.89
N VAL A 632 7.27 -26.21 -13.83
CA VAL A 632 8.49 -27.00 -13.83
C VAL A 632 9.26 -26.70 -15.10
N GLY A 633 10.40 -26.03 -14.97
CA GLY A 633 11.30 -25.77 -16.08
C GLY A 633 12.13 -27.02 -16.40
N THR A 634 12.27 -27.32 -17.68
CA THR A 634 13.06 -28.47 -18.22
C THR A 634 14.21 -27.99 -19.11
N GLN A 635 14.11 -26.80 -19.70
CA GLN A 635 15.20 -26.14 -20.41
C GLN A 635 15.06 -24.60 -20.30
N ALA A 636 16.08 -23.95 -19.77
CA ALA A 636 16.16 -22.49 -19.75
C ALA A 636 16.54 -21.91 -21.12
N GLY A 637 16.05 -20.72 -21.44
CA GLY A 637 16.46 -19.97 -22.63
C GLY A 637 17.95 -19.62 -22.59
N LYS A 638 18.46 -19.36 -21.36
CA LYS A 638 19.88 -19.13 -21.07
C LYS A 638 20.28 -19.90 -19.82
N LYS A 639 20.86 -21.07 -19.98
CA LYS A 639 21.23 -21.98 -18.89
C LYS A 639 22.07 -21.31 -17.78
N GLN A 640 22.96 -20.38 -18.13
CA GLN A 640 23.81 -19.67 -17.16
C GLN A 640 23.03 -18.75 -16.22
N ASN A 641 21.78 -18.39 -16.56
CA ASN A 641 20.93 -17.50 -15.79
C ASN A 641 19.74 -18.25 -15.17
N GLY A 642 19.27 -19.35 -15.81
CA GLY A 642 18.09 -20.11 -15.40
C GLY A 642 16.78 -19.47 -15.84
N TYR A 643 15.84 -19.33 -14.91
CA TYR A 643 14.46 -18.87 -15.15
C TYR A 643 14.17 -17.63 -14.32
N ALA A 644 13.45 -16.66 -14.90
CA ALA A 644 12.92 -15.52 -14.16
C ALA A 644 11.52 -15.14 -14.67
N LEU A 645 10.57 -14.97 -13.72
CA LEU A 645 9.18 -14.60 -13.97
C LEU A 645 8.80 -13.33 -13.21
N TRP A 646 8.28 -12.33 -13.91
CA TRP A 646 7.61 -11.18 -13.30
C TRP A 646 6.30 -11.57 -12.64
N SER A 647 5.54 -12.50 -13.28
CA SER A 647 4.28 -12.99 -12.68
C SER A 647 3.89 -14.38 -13.19
N MET A 648 3.22 -15.15 -12.32
CA MET A 648 2.47 -16.36 -12.67
C MET A 648 1.05 -16.22 -12.13
N ARG A 649 0.08 -15.92 -13.01
CA ARG A 649 -1.31 -15.70 -12.68
C ARG A 649 -2.14 -16.91 -13.01
N VAL A 650 -2.83 -17.48 -12.03
CA VAL A 650 -3.69 -18.66 -12.17
C VAL A 650 -5.14 -18.24 -12.07
N PHE A 651 -5.97 -18.68 -13.00
CA PHE A 651 -7.37 -18.24 -13.12
C PHE A 651 -8.35 -19.36 -12.82
N GLU A 652 -9.31 -19.03 -11.96
CA GLU A 652 -10.46 -19.86 -11.68
C GLU A 652 -11.40 -19.87 -12.90
N VAL A 653 -12.01 -21.02 -13.15
CA VAL A 653 -13.14 -21.09 -14.09
C VAL A 653 -14.32 -20.32 -13.49
N PRO A 654 -14.87 -19.30 -14.16
CA PRO A 654 -15.93 -18.49 -13.60
C PRO A 654 -17.14 -19.32 -13.15
N ASP A 655 -17.66 -19.04 -11.95
CA ASP A 655 -18.94 -19.56 -11.51
C ASP A 655 -20.06 -18.65 -12.06
N LEU A 656 -20.80 -19.16 -13.04
CA LEU A 656 -21.89 -18.46 -13.70
C LEU A 656 -23.13 -18.28 -12.79
N ALA A 657 -23.22 -19.03 -11.67
CA ALA A 657 -24.31 -18.98 -10.71
C ALA A 657 -24.07 -17.97 -9.58
N LEU A 658 -22.84 -17.53 -9.36
CA LEU A 658 -22.48 -16.66 -8.24
C LEU A 658 -23.27 -15.35 -8.25
N HIS A 659 -23.95 -15.04 -7.13
CA HIS A 659 -24.83 -13.87 -6.95
C HIS A 659 -25.97 -13.73 -7.99
N ARG A 660 -26.37 -14.86 -8.62
CA ARG A 660 -27.48 -14.86 -9.58
C ARG A 660 -28.82 -15.12 -8.89
N PRO A 661 -29.92 -14.60 -9.46
CA PRO A 661 -31.26 -14.86 -8.94
C PRO A 661 -31.54 -16.34 -8.86
N THR A 662 -31.76 -16.85 -7.65
CA THR A 662 -31.98 -18.27 -7.37
C THR A 662 -33.34 -18.45 -6.73
N THR A 663 -34.09 -19.44 -7.19
CA THR A 663 -35.41 -19.79 -6.67
C THR A 663 -35.49 -21.28 -6.38
N ALA A 664 -36.42 -21.69 -5.52
CA ALA A 664 -36.64 -23.07 -5.17
C ALA A 664 -38.13 -23.41 -5.06
N SER A 665 -38.46 -24.69 -5.10
CA SER A 665 -39.80 -25.18 -4.87
C SER A 665 -40.34 -24.92 -3.47
N SER A 666 -39.41 -24.89 -2.50
CA SER A 666 -39.72 -24.57 -1.09
C SER A 666 -38.47 -24.13 -0.34
N THR A 667 -38.68 -23.53 0.83
CA THR A 667 -37.67 -23.21 1.82
C THR A 667 -38.13 -23.72 3.17
N GLU A 668 -37.22 -24.36 3.95
CA GLU A 668 -37.55 -24.92 5.25
C GLU A 668 -37.91 -23.82 6.25
N VAL A 669 -37.07 -22.79 6.35
CA VAL A 669 -37.27 -21.56 7.13
C VAL A 669 -36.67 -20.37 6.39
N ALA A 670 -37.12 -19.16 6.67
CA ALA A 670 -36.76 -17.95 5.92
C ALA A 670 -35.23 -17.71 5.83
N SER A 671 -34.47 -18.06 6.85
CA SER A 671 -33.00 -17.92 6.85
C SER A 671 -32.24 -18.95 6.01
N LEU A 672 -32.93 -19.93 5.44
CA LEU A 672 -32.36 -20.99 4.60
C LEU A 672 -32.86 -20.85 3.14
N GLY A 673 -32.92 -19.63 2.65
CA GLY A 673 -33.39 -19.28 1.32
C GLY A 673 -32.51 -19.83 0.19
N PRO A 674 -33.06 -19.95 -1.04
CA PRO A 674 -32.33 -20.48 -2.19
C PRO A 674 -31.13 -19.63 -2.60
N GLU A 675 -31.16 -18.32 -2.37
CA GLU A 675 -30.07 -17.37 -2.62
C GLU A 675 -28.78 -17.75 -1.90
N ASN A 676 -28.88 -18.35 -0.71
CA ASN A 676 -27.74 -18.81 0.09
C ASN A 676 -26.88 -19.89 -0.60
N ALA A 677 -27.45 -20.60 -1.59
CA ALA A 677 -26.68 -21.60 -2.35
C ALA A 677 -25.83 -20.98 -3.47
N THR A 678 -26.00 -19.68 -3.75
CA THR A 678 -25.27 -18.96 -4.82
C THR A 678 -24.66 -17.64 -4.34
N ASP A 679 -24.61 -17.36 -3.02
CA ASP A 679 -24.06 -16.15 -2.42
C ASP A 679 -22.52 -16.19 -2.24
N GLY A 680 -21.89 -17.34 -2.43
CA GLY A 680 -20.45 -17.52 -2.27
C GLY A 680 -19.99 -17.70 -0.81
N ASP A 681 -20.90 -17.60 0.19
CA ASP A 681 -20.57 -17.83 1.60
C ASP A 681 -20.74 -19.31 1.97
N GLY A 682 -19.67 -20.03 2.24
CA GLY A 682 -19.72 -21.45 2.65
C GLY A 682 -20.30 -21.69 4.06
N LYS A 683 -20.84 -20.66 4.73
CA LYS A 683 -21.50 -20.76 6.04
C LYS A 683 -23.01 -20.61 5.95
N THR A 684 -23.54 -20.14 4.85
CA THR A 684 -24.97 -20.05 4.51
C THR A 684 -25.39 -21.24 3.66
N ARG A 685 -26.66 -21.61 3.67
CA ARG A 685 -27.16 -22.73 2.88
C ARG A 685 -28.63 -22.60 2.55
N TRP A 686 -29.05 -23.21 1.44
CA TRP A 686 -30.45 -23.49 1.20
C TRP A 686 -30.88 -24.80 1.85
N ALA A 687 -32.12 -24.86 2.36
CA ALA A 687 -32.78 -26.09 2.76
C ALA A 687 -34.25 -26.13 2.31
N SER A 688 -34.68 -27.26 1.70
CA SER A 688 -36.03 -27.44 1.23
C SER A 688 -37.00 -27.95 2.31
N ALA A 689 -38.30 -27.94 2.05
CA ALA A 689 -39.27 -28.78 2.75
C ALA A 689 -38.94 -30.27 2.62
N TYR A 690 -39.56 -31.11 3.49
CA TYR A 690 -39.22 -32.53 3.65
C TYR A 690 -39.94 -33.40 2.61
N ARG A 691 -39.79 -33.13 1.31
CA ARG A 691 -40.36 -33.85 0.19
C ARG A 691 -39.27 -34.29 -0.79
N ASP A 692 -39.54 -35.36 -1.56
CA ASP A 692 -38.57 -35.91 -2.51
C ASP A 692 -38.49 -35.12 -3.82
N ASP A 693 -39.59 -34.44 -4.21
CA ASP A 693 -39.75 -33.73 -5.50
C ASP A 693 -39.35 -32.25 -5.49
N GLU A 694 -38.57 -31.85 -4.50
CA GLU A 694 -38.08 -30.46 -4.35
C GLU A 694 -36.99 -30.14 -5.37
N TRP A 695 -36.90 -28.84 -5.75
CA TRP A 695 -35.90 -28.36 -6.69
C TRP A 695 -35.33 -27.00 -6.25
N ILE A 696 -34.11 -26.69 -6.74
CA ILE A 696 -33.51 -25.38 -6.72
C ILE A 696 -32.98 -25.02 -8.10
N GLN A 697 -33.21 -23.79 -8.56
CA GLN A 697 -32.77 -23.31 -9.88
C GLN A 697 -32.17 -21.91 -9.81
N VAL A 698 -31.20 -21.66 -10.69
CA VAL A 698 -30.53 -20.37 -10.87
C VAL A 698 -30.84 -19.81 -12.26
N ASP A 699 -31.10 -18.49 -12.36
CA ASP A 699 -31.15 -17.71 -13.59
C ASP A 699 -29.79 -17.08 -13.89
N LEU A 700 -29.07 -17.55 -14.89
CA LEU A 700 -27.74 -17.05 -15.28
C LEU A 700 -27.79 -15.64 -15.92
N GLY A 701 -29.00 -15.06 -16.06
CA GLY A 701 -29.24 -13.73 -16.64
C GLY A 701 -29.33 -13.69 -18.17
N SER A 702 -28.53 -14.49 -18.86
CA SER A 702 -28.53 -14.65 -20.31
C SER A 702 -28.19 -16.09 -20.69
N PRO A 703 -28.44 -16.53 -21.93
CA PRO A 703 -27.96 -17.84 -22.40
C PRO A 703 -26.45 -17.96 -22.29
N GLN A 704 -25.98 -18.96 -21.57
CA GLN A 704 -24.56 -19.27 -21.31
C GLN A 704 -24.29 -20.70 -21.77
N THR A 705 -23.06 -21.02 -22.16
CA THR A 705 -22.61 -22.38 -22.35
C THR A 705 -22.37 -23.01 -21.00
N VAL A 706 -23.10 -24.05 -20.64
CA VAL A 706 -22.98 -24.77 -19.36
C VAL A 706 -22.50 -26.19 -19.64
N GLN A 707 -21.55 -26.67 -18.86
CA GLN A 707 -20.93 -27.98 -19.04
C GLN A 707 -20.61 -28.66 -17.72
N ARG A 708 -20.70 -27.92 -16.59
CA ARG A 708 -20.38 -28.45 -15.27
C ARG A 708 -21.28 -27.82 -14.21
N VAL A 709 -21.75 -28.65 -13.29
CA VAL A 709 -22.49 -28.25 -12.10
C VAL A 709 -21.81 -28.87 -10.88
N LEU A 710 -21.57 -28.07 -9.84
CA LEU A 710 -21.09 -28.52 -8.55
C LEU A 710 -22.18 -28.31 -7.50
N LEU A 711 -22.47 -29.34 -6.73
CA LEU A 711 -23.39 -29.32 -5.60
C LEU A 711 -22.60 -29.64 -4.33
N ASP A 712 -22.48 -28.69 -3.42
CA ASP A 712 -21.87 -28.86 -2.09
C ASP A 712 -22.97 -29.13 -1.07
N TRP A 713 -23.15 -30.41 -0.76
CA TRP A 713 -24.23 -30.89 0.09
C TRP A 713 -23.89 -30.81 1.58
N GLU A 714 -24.85 -30.34 2.36
CA GLU A 714 -24.92 -30.59 3.79
C GLU A 714 -25.29 -32.09 4.04
N ASN A 715 -25.39 -32.54 5.29
CA ASN A 715 -25.75 -33.93 5.63
C ASN A 715 -27.08 -34.37 5.05
N ALA A 716 -28.05 -33.48 4.91
CA ALA A 716 -29.34 -33.70 4.30
C ALA A 716 -29.25 -33.60 2.76
N SER A 717 -28.66 -34.61 2.14
CA SER A 717 -28.25 -34.60 0.74
C SER A 717 -29.24 -35.37 -0.18
N GLY A 718 -29.09 -35.15 -1.50
CA GLY A 718 -29.85 -35.88 -2.51
C GLY A 718 -29.28 -37.28 -2.76
N ARG A 719 -30.14 -38.33 -2.70
CA ARG A 719 -29.78 -39.68 -3.09
C ARG A 719 -29.90 -39.87 -4.59
N ASP A 720 -31.08 -39.48 -5.14
CA ASP A 720 -31.37 -39.50 -6.54
C ASP A 720 -31.86 -38.11 -6.95
N TYR A 721 -31.25 -37.56 -7.99
CA TYR A 721 -31.60 -36.25 -8.52
C TYR A 721 -31.09 -36.06 -9.95
N ASP A 722 -31.64 -35.09 -10.68
CA ASP A 722 -31.25 -34.73 -12.03
C ASP A 722 -30.74 -33.27 -12.06
N ILE A 723 -29.76 -33.03 -12.92
CA ILE A 723 -29.42 -31.67 -13.36
C ILE A 723 -30.16 -31.43 -14.66
N GLN A 724 -30.92 -30.31 -14.69
CA GLN A 724 -31.73 -29.91 -15.81
C GLN A 724 -31.37 -28.50 -16.23
N VAL A 725 -31.47 -28.22 -17.52
CA VAL A 725 -31.22 -26.91 -18.12
C VAL A 725 -32.41 -26.45 -18.93
N SER A 726 -32.60 -25.13 -19.04
CA SER A 726 -33.69 -24.56 -19.81
C SER A 726 -33.31 -23.21 -20.40
N GLY A 727 -33.87 -22.81 -21.51
CA GLY A 727 -33.77 -21.48 -22.07
C GLY A 727 -34.87 -20.51 -21.57
N ASP A 728 -35.98 -21.05 -21.02
CA ASP A 728 -37.23 -20.29 -20.73
C ASP A 728 -37.81 -20.59 -19.33
N ALA A 729 -37.13 -21.37 -18.50
CA ALA A 729 -37.60 -21.87 -17.19
C ALA A 729 -38.88 -22.71 -17.22
N ALA A 730 -39.41 -23.05 -18.40
CA ALA A 730 -40.63 -23.83 -18.59
C ALA A 730 -40.30 -25.21 -19.20
N ASN A 731 -39.48 -25.23 -20.23
CA ASN A 731 -39.10 -26.44 -20.94
C ASN A 731 -37.71 -26.93 -20.45
N TRP A 732 -37.69 -28.06 -19.73
CA TRP A 732 -36.48 -28.57 -19.07
C TRP A 732 -35.92 -29.81 -19.78
N LYS A 733 -34.60 -29.79 -19.99
CA LYS A 733 -33.85 -30.90 -20.53
C LYS A 733 -32.90 -31.46 -19.44
N THR A 734 -33.01 -32.73 -19.11
CA THR A 734 -32.03 -33.38 -18.21
C THR A 734 -30.70 -33.56 -18.95
N VAL A 735 -29.60 -33.07 -18.33
CA VAL A 735 -28.24 -33.13 -18.85
C VAL A 735 -27.35 -34.06 -18.02
N ALA A 736 -27.69 -34.32 -16.75
CA ALA A 736 -27.03 -35.30 -15.92
C ALA A 736 -28.01 -35.92 -14.93
N SER A 737 -27.78 -37.17 -14.57
CA SER A 737 -28.60 -37.92 -13.62
C SER A 737 -27.73 -38.61 -12.58
N VAL A 738 -28.07 -38.45 -11.33
CA VAL A 738 -27.40 -39.08 -10.19
C VAL A 738 -28.34 -40.04 -9.48
N ARG A 739 -27.86 -41.21 -9.16
CA ARG A 739 -28.68 -42.28 -8.52
C ARG A 739 -27.87 -42.99 -7.45
N GLY A 740 -28.53 -43.35 -6.36
CA GLY A 740 -28.00 -44.24 -5.33
C GLY A 740 -26.88 -43.64 -4.44
N LYS A 741 -26.76 -42.31 -4.34
CA LYS A 741 -25.73 -41.68 -3.50
C LYS A 741 -25.98 -41.94 -2.01
N PRO A 742 -24.93 -42.11 -1.21
CA PRO A 742 -25.06 -42.27 0.25
C PRO A 742 -25.49 -41.00 0.93
N SER A 743 -25.94 -41.11 2.19
CA SER A 743 -26.16 -39.92 3.05
C SER A 743 -24.84 -39.32 3.53
N GLY A 744 -24.89 -38.03 3.89
CA GLY A 744 -23.76 -37.27 4.47
C GLY A 744 -23.35 -36.09 3.62
N ALA A 745 -22.58 -35.18 4.23
CA ALA A 745 -22.00 -34.03 3.56
C ALA A 745 -21.01 -34.51 2.48
N ARG A 746 -21.10 -33.91 1.29
CA ARG A 746 -20.21 -34.22 0.16
C ARG A 746 -20.31 -33.18 -0.93
N VAL A 747 -19.33 -33.19 -1.82
CA VAL A 747 -19.36 -32.42 -3.06
C VAL A 747 -19.61 -33.39 -4.22
N ASP A 748 -20.68 -33.13 -4.95
CA ASP A 748 -20.97 -33.82 -6.20
C ASP A 748 -20.63 -32.89 -7.37
N GLU A 749 -19.69 -33.30 -8.19
CA GLU A 749 -19.23 -32.58 -9.38
C GLU A 749 -19.71 -33.35 -10.61
N LEU A 750 -20.51 -32.70 -11.45
CA LEU A 750 -21.20 -33.31 -12.58
C LEU A 750 -20.79 -32.61 -13.87
N THR A 751 -20.23 -33.35 -14.80
CA THR A 751 -19.84 -32.88 -16.14
C THR A 751 -20.72 -33.50 -17.18
N PHE A 752 -21.05 -32.76 -18.23
CA PHE A 752 -21.90 -33.19 -19.35
C PHE A 752 -21.51 -32.45 -20.64
N ASP A 753 -22.04 -32.90 -21.79
CA ASP A 753 -21.77 -32.22 -23.05
C ASP A 753 -22.19 -30.73 -22.99
N PRO A 754 -21.46 -29.84 -23.64
CA PRO A 754 -21.77 -28.40 -23.62
C PRO A 754 -23.20 -28.14 -24.09
N VAL A 755 -23.95 -27.37 -23.34
CA VAL A 755 -25.31 -26.97 -23.68
C VAL A 755 -25.53 -25.48 -23.41
N THR A 756 -26.16 -24.77 -24.34
CA THR A 756 -26.55 -23.39 -24.14
C THR A 756 -27.84 -23.32 -23.34
N ALA A 757 -27.81 -22.64 -22.18
CA ALA A 757 -28.95 -22.50 -21.29
C ALA A 757 -28.89 -21.18 -20.53
N ARG A 758 -30.05 -20.64 -20.15
CA ARG A 758 -30.17 -19.51 -19.23
C ARG A 758 -30.48 -19.99 -17.81
N TYR A 759 -31.16 -21.11 -17.65
CA TYR A 759 -31.55 -21.64 -16.35
C TYR A 759 -30.94 -23.01 -16.11
N VAL A 760 -30.45 -23.21 -14.90
CA VAL A 760 -29.92 -24.50 -14.44
C VAL A 760 -30.62 -24.89 -13.15
N ARG A 761 -31.07 -26.17 -13.06
CA ARG A 761 -31.85 -26.67 -11.94
C ARG A 761 -31.30 -28.01 -11.44
N MET A 762 -31.20 -28.16 -10.13
CA MET A 762 -31.17 -29.48 -9.49
C MET A 762 -32.60 -29.88 -9.19
N GLN A 763 -33.08 -31.00 -9.76
CA GLN A 763 -34.40 -31.61 -9.53
C GLN A 763 -34.22 -32.83 -8.64
N GLY A 764 -34.74 -32.80 -7.43
CA GLY A 764 -34.78 -33.93 -6.50
C GLY A 764 -35.73 -35.02 -6.95
N ILE A 765 -35.35 -36.26 -6.66
CA ILE A 765 -36.14 -37.47 -6.92
C ILE A 765 -36.24 -38.28 -5.61
N LYS A 766 -35.14 -38.34 -4.85
CA LYS A 766 -35.14 -39.05 -3.58
C LYS A 766 -34.06 -38.48 -2.62
N ARG A 767 -34.45 -38.18 -1.41
CA ARG A 767 -33.57 -37.72 -0.35
C ARG A 767 -32.79 -38.87 0.30
N THR A 768 -31.69 -38.59 0.94
CA THR A 768 -30.91 -39.57 1.73
C THR A 768 -31.40 -39.68 3.19
N THR A 769 -32.08 -38.70 3.71
CA THR A 769 -32.51 -38.56 5.11
C THR A 769 -33.99 -38.24 5.22
N GLY A 770 -34.54 -38.20 6.43
CA GLY A 770 -35.89 -37.68 6.70
C GLY A 770 -36.02 -36.14 6.55
N TRP A 771 -34.92 -35.40 6.52
CA TRP A 771 -34.87 -33.97 6.32
C TRP A 771 -35.01 -33.59 4.83
N GLY A 772 -35.14 -32.28 4.50
CA GLY A 772 -35.16 -31.79 3.13
C GLY A 772 -33.84 -31.97 2.37
N TYR A 773 -33.74 -31.38 1.19
CA TYR A 773 -32.45 -31.21 0.54
C TYR A 773 -31.75 -29.99 1.15
N SER A 774 -30.41 -30.02 1.33
CA SER A 774 -29.66 -28.93 1.87
C SER A 774 -28.32 -28.74 1.17
N LEU A 775 -28.10 -27.52 0.58
CA LEU A 775 -26.93 -27.18 -0.20
C LEU A 775 -26.23 -25.95 0.39
N TRP A 776 -24.93 -26.07 0.66
CA TRP A 776 -24.05 -24.95 0.92
C TRP A 776 -23.75 -24.16 -0.36
N ARG A 777 -23.61 -24.86 -1.50
CA ARG A 777 -23.31 -24.22 -2.79
C ARG A 777 -23.90 -24.96 -3.96
N LEU A 778 -24.36 -24.20 -4.96
CA LEU A 778 -24.68 -24.60 -6.30
C LEU A 778 -23.86 -23.74 -7.26
N GLU A 779 -22.84 -24.33 -7.90
CA GLU A 779 -22.00 -23.65 -8.88
C GLU A 779 -22.29 -24.15 -10.28
N VAL A 780 -22.29 -23.24 -11.25
CA VAL A 780 -22.48 -23.53 -12.68
C VAL A 780 -21.31 -23.00 -13.46
N ARG A 781 -20.65 -23.84 -14.27
CA ARG A 781 -19.43 -23.41 -14.95
C ARG A 781 -19.48 -23.76 -16.44
N SER A 782 -18.86 -22.88 -17.26
CA SER A 782 -18.48 -23.18 -18.63
C SER A 782 -17.11 -23.84 -18.65
N MET A 783 -16.89 -24.80 -19.56
CA MET A 783 -15.56 -25.40 -19.75
C MET A 783 -14.76 -24.76 -20.89
N SER A 784 -15.42 -23.93 -21.73
CA SER A 784 -14.71 -23.17 -22.75
C SER A 784 -14.13 -21.89 -22.14
N PRO A 785 -12.84 -21.55 -22.36
CA PRO A 785 -12.37 -20.20 -22.06
C PRO A 785 -13.19 -19.20 -22.87
N GLU A 786 -13.67 -18.11 -22.26
CA GLU A 786 -14.21 -17.01 -23.03
C GLU A 786 -13.15 -16.54 -24.03
N PRO A 787 -13.54 -16.25 -25.29
CA PRO A 787 -12.60 -15.59 -26.21
C PRO A 787 -12.24 -14.23 -25.61
N ASP A 788 -10.95 -13.89 -25.62
CA ASP A 788 -10.44 -12.58 -25.24
C ASP A 788 -11.32 -11.49 -25.89
N PRO A 789 -11.78 -10.48 -25.16
CA PRO A 789 -12.41 -9.32 -25.77
C PRO A 789 -11.36 -8.63 -26.65
N ALA A 790 -11.67 -8.53 -27.95
CA ALA A 790 -10.81 -7.96 -29.00
C ALA A 790 -10.55 -6.46 -28.77
#